data_8572af0809115cbc7914210646a6d721
#
_entry.id   8572af0809115cbc7914210646a6d721
#
_cell.length_a   1.000
_cell.length_b   1.000
_cell.length_c   1.000
_cell.angle_alpha   90.00
_cell.angle_beta   90.00
_cell.angle_gamma   90.00
#
_symmetry.space_group_name_H-M   'P 1'
#
loop_
_entity.id
_entity.type
_entity.pdbx_description
1 polymer ?
#
loop_
_entity_poly.entity_id
_entity_poly.type
_entity_poly.pdbx_seq_one_letter_code
_entity_poly.pdbx_strand_id
1 'polypeptide(L)'
;MYRRLIIYIFALLPLFVFSQKSKPDTLSAFYTEEKINIDGHFNEISWNNAKRISNFTQREPEEGKAVSERTYAAMLYNKNTLYIGLWGYDSHPEKMLAKDMARDGRWGTSDNFEINISTFNDNRNSFLFVVTPSGLRGDALITDEGTGFNEDWNGVWDVAVQRNDSGWFAEIIIPFSTLKFSDNASQVWGLNIERNIRYKKEQASWQGWSRNYSVFKISQGGTLVGLENIKGNQNIELKPFLTTGIQKQTNSGTDKTLKIGGDVNISFTPTTKLNLTVNTDFSQVESDRAPINLTRFSVYMPEKRAFFIENKDLFDFSMAGGSVSTFYSRRIGIYNGRQIPIIGGLKLTGKEKKTNFGVLSMQTAEQDSIPTVNYSIIRVKQDISNQSSIGFITTAKNEKGHYNYVYGVDLVYSTAKFLRNKNLLIGGAIAQSQTQDVKTNKNLSYELFIQYPNDLFSFLLMTNTVQKGFNPEIGFLQRENNNYYTTYFDYKPRPTFIPWIRQLFFRPLNITYFFSDDNKTLESAQYTIKPLGFTTKSGENFSLNLIKSYESLPYDFNIYDTIHITKGEYWYNHYQIDFSTYQSRKFYVSSYLSWGEFFAGTKTETYINVCWYPNKHFNITVDWTRNDVSLAQGNFITNDIGSRIEYAFTPKLNNSIYGQWNNESKEILLNYRINWIPMIGSDFYFVINQRINTKGNSFELGNFTLLAKYIWRIVI
;
A
#
# COMPACT_ATOMS: atom_id res chain seq x y z
N MET A 1 -15.53 -3.69 -42.57
CA MET A 1 -15.82 -4.99 -41.94
C MET A 1 -15.73 -4.96 -40.39
N TYR A 2 -15.23 -3.91 -39.77
CA TYR A 2 -15.04 -3.80 -38.31
C TYR A 2 -16.23 -3.24 -37.51
N ARG A 3 -17.24 -2.66 -38.15
CA ARG A 3 -18.43 -2.08 -37.46
C ARG A 3 -19.48 -3.10 -36.99
N ARG A 4 -19.43 -4.37 -37.42
CA ARG A 4 -20.40 -5.39 -37.02
C ARG A 4 -19.97 -6.32 -35.90
N LEU A 5 -18.68 -6.28 -35.49
CA LEU A 5 -18.15 -7.12 -34.41
C LEU A 5 -18.46 -6.56 -33.00
N ILE A 6 -18.67 -5.25 -32.89
CA ILE A 6 -18.93 -4.59 -31.59
C ILE A 6 -20.37 -4.82 -31.10
N ILE A 7 -21.32 -5.06 -32.01
CA ILE A 7 -22.74 -5.23 -31.65
C ILE A 7 -23.03 -6.63 -31.07
N TYR A 8 -22.22 -7.65 -31.38
CA TYR A 8 -22.43 -9.01 -30.85
C TYR A 8 -21.86 -9.23 -29.45
N ILE A 9 -20.97 -8.37 -28.95
CA ILE A 9 -20.41 -8.49 -27.59
C ILE A 9 -21.42 -8.00 -26.53
N PHE A 10 -22.34 -7.09 -26.87
CA PHE A 10 -23.37 -6.62 -25.95
C PHE A 10 -24.61 -7.52 -25.85
N ALA A 11 -24.79 -8.50 -26.72
CA ALA A 11 -25.95 -9.37 -26.74
C ALA A 11 -25.81 -10.62 -25.85
N LEU A 12 -24.67 -10.83 -25.17
CA LEU A 12 -24.41 -11.96 -24.27
C LEU A 12 -24.46 -11.55 -22.78
N LEU A 13 -25.35 -10.64 -22.41
CA LEU A 13 -25.66 -10.40 -20.99
C LEU A 13 -26.59 -11.54 -20.53
N PRO A 14 -26.14 -12.45 -19.64
CA PRO A 14 -27.00 -13.54 -19.18
C PRO A 14 -28.13 -13.01 -18.30
N LEU A 15 -29.29 -13.52 -18.50
CA LEU A 15 -30.48 -13.39 -17.66
C LEU A 15 -30.12 -13.61 -16.19
N PHE A 16 -30.35 -12.61 -15.35
CA PHE A 16 -30.14 -12.67 -13.91
C PHE A 16 -31.08 -13.73 -13.27
N VAL A 17 -30.52 -14.87 -12.93
CA VAL A 17 -31.17 -15.79 -12.00
C VAL A 17 -30.83 -15.29 -10.59
N PHE A 18 -31.81 -14.73 -9.88
CA PHE A 18 -31.67 -14.34 -8.48
C PHE A 18 -31.52 -15.63 -7.64
N SER A 19 -30.28 -15.92 -7.22
CA SER A 19 -30.02 -16.86 -6.14
C SER A 19 -30.35 -16.15 -4.82
N GLN A 20 -31.20 -16.71 -3.99
CA GLN A 20 -31.43 -16.25 -2.63
C GLN A 20 -30.11 -16.33 -1.86
N LYS A 21 -29.52 -15.17 -1.53
CA LYS A 21 -28.41 -15.06 -0.61
C LYS A 21 -28.97 -15.37 0.79
N SER A 22 -28.39 -16.33 1.52
CA SER A 22 -28.61 -16.40 2.98
C SER A 22 -28.28 -15.02 3.55
N LYS A 23 -29.12 -14.52 4.49
CA LYS A 23 -28.83 -13.26 5.15
C LYS A 23 -27.44 -13.33 5.76
N PRO A 24 -26.60 -12.27 5.64
CA PRO A 24 -25.31 -12.27 6.28
C PRO A 24 -25.50 -12.41 7.80
N ASP A 25 -24.61 -13.14 8.46
CA ASP A 25 -24.64 -13.28 9.92
C ASP A 25 -24.49 -11.92 10.59
N THR A 26 -25.10 -11.81 11.78
CA THR A 26 -25.13 -10.56 12.53
C THR A 26 -24.53 -10.76 13.91
N LEU A 27 -23.59 -9.88 14.25
CA LEU A 27 -23.09 -9.69 15.61
C LEU A 27 -23.77 -8.48 16.23
N SER A 28 -24.31 -8.64 17.45
CA SER A 28 -24.85 -7.53 18.23
C SER A 28 -23.84 -7.08 19.27
N ALA A 29 -23.47 -5.80 19.25
CA ALA A 29 -22.65 -5.20 20.29
C ALA A 29 -23.48 -5.07 21.59
N PHE A 30 -22.86 -5.28 22.75
CA PHE A 30 -23.49 -5.16 24.06
C PHE A 30 -23.09 -3.83 24.69
N TYR A 31 -24.08 -3.03 25.14
CA TYR A 31 -23.83 -1.79 25.84
C TYR A 31 -23.34 -2.03 27.26
N THR A 32 -22.33 -1.31 27.70
CA THR A 32 -21.82 -1.39 29.07
C THR A 32 -21.46 -0.03 29.64
N GLU A 33 -21.75 0.15 30.92
CA GLU A 33 -21.24 1.27 31.74
C GLU A 33 -20.08 0.80 32.64
N GLU A 34 -19.82 -0.51 32.67
CA GLU A 34 -18.70 -1.09 33.37
C GLU A 34 -17.37 -0.57 32.79
N LYS A 35 -16.42 -0.25 33.67
CA LYS A 35 -15.08 0.14 33.25
C LYS A 35 -14.35 -1.11 32.76
N ILE A 36 -14.12 -1.21 31.47
CA ILE A 36 -13.32 -2.29 30.89
C ILE A 36 -11.85 -1.96 31.05
N ASN A 37 -11.08 -2.82 31.69
CA ASN A 37 -9.63 -2.72 31.79
C ASN A 37 -9.00 -3.50 30.64
N ILE A 38 -8.23 -2.82 29.82
CA ILE A 38 -7.57 -3.45 28.66
C ILE A 38 -6.28 -4.11 29.17
N ASP A 39 -6.38 -5.37 29.64
CA ASP A 39 -5.27 -6.15 30.18
C ASP A 39 -5.13 -7.54 29.54
N GLY A 40 -6.05 -7.94 28.66
CA GLY A 40 -6.09 -9.23 27.99
C GLY A 40 -6.80 -10.32 28.78
N HIS A 41 -7.40 -9.97 29.93
CA HIS A 41 -8.21 -10.84 30.77
C HIS A 41 -9.68 -10.45 30.70
N PHE A 42 -10.55 -11.38 30.38
CA PHE A 42 -11.99 -11.14 30.26
C PHE A 42 -12.68 -11.30 31.60
N ASN A 43 -12.29 -10.49 32.60
CA ASN A 43 -12.76 -10.55 33.98
C ASN A 43 -14.06 -9.79 34.21
N GLU A 44 -14.38 -8.83 33.37
CA GLU A 44 -15.58 -8.01 33.49
C GLU A 44 -16.83 -8.82 33.16
N ILE A 45 -17.88 -8.57 33.90
CA ILE A 45 -19.18 -9.26 33.75
C ILE A 45 -19.76 -9.00 32.35
N SER A 46 -19.52 -7.82 31.80
CA SER A 46 -19.99 -7.44 30.47
C SER A 46 -19.56 -8.41 29.37
N TRP A 47 -18.37 -8.99 29.44
CA TRP A 47 -17.90 -9.99 28.47
C TRP A 47 -18.70 -11.31 28.53
N ASN A 48 -19.24 -11.65 29.69
CA ASN A 48 -20.09 -12.84 29.83
C ASN A 48 -21.49 -12.65 29.24
N ASN A 49 -21.96 -11.38 29.22
CA ASN A 49 -23.27 -11.01 28.67
C ASN A 49 -23.21 -10.75 27.16
N ALA A 50 -22.02 -10.51 26.62
CA ALA A 50 -21.83 -10.23 25.19
C ALA A 50 -22.07 -11.48 24.32
N LYS A 51 -22.83 -11.32 23.25
CA LYS A 51 -23.00 -12.38 22.25
C LYS A 51 -21.68 -12.66 21.56
N ARG A 52 -21.24 -13.92 21.58
CA ARG A 52 -20.02 -14.37 20.88
C ARG A 52 -20.38 -14.99 19.54
N ILE A 53 -19.58 -14.68 18.53
CA ILE A 53 -19.58 -15.41 17.25
C ILE A 53 -18.49 -16.45 17.26
N SER A 54 -18.72 -17.61 16.61
CA SER A 54 -17.80 -18.77 16.62
C SER A 54 -17.78 -19.56 15.32
N ASN A 55 -18.64 -19.22 14.36
CA ASN A 55 -18.81 -19.94 13.09
C ASN A 55 -17.79 -19.50 12.02
N PHE A 56 -16.50 -19.55 12.38
CA PHE A 56 -15.43 -19.27 11.44
C PHE A 56 -15.24 -20.43 10.47
N THR A 57 -15.03 -20.10 9.20
CA THR A 57 -14.91 -21.06 8.10
C THR A 57 -13.60 -20.83 7.35
N GLN A 58 -12.88 -21.91 7.06
CA GLN A 58 -11.60 -21.86 6.36
C GLN A 58 -11.77 -21.38 4.93
N ARG A 59 -10.94 -20.42 4.57
CA ARG A 59 -10.62 -20.07 3.19
C ARG A 59 -9.43 -20.89 2.69
N GLU A 60 -8.42 -21.08 3.55
CA GLU A 60 -7.25 -21.92 3.33
C GLU A 60 -6.96 -22.78 4.56
N PRO A 61 -6.42 -23.99 4.44
CA PRO A 61 -6.14 -24.72 3.20
C PRO A 61 -7.36 -25.42 2.59
N GLU A 62 -8.45 -25.58 3.35
CA GLU A 62 -9.63 -26.39 2.97
C GLU A 62 -10.89 -25.52 2.95
N GLU A 63 -11.12 -24.88 1.78
CA GLU A 63 -12.24 -23.98 1.57
C GLU A 63 -13.58 -24.60 2.02
N GLY A 64 -14.30 -23.87 2.89
CA GLY A 64 -15.62 -24.28 3.37
C GLY A 64 -15.63 -25.18 4.59
N LYS A 65 -14.46 -25.64 5.09
CA LYS A 65 -14.39 -26.38 6.36
C LYS A 65 -14.43 -25.41 7.56
N ALA A 66 -14.91 -25.91 8.69
CA ALA A 66 -14.83 -25.17 9.94
C ALA A 66 -13.36 -24.88 10.31
N VAL A 67 -13.13 -23.78 11.04
CA VAL A 67 -11.82 -23.45 11.62
C VAL A 67 -11.33 -24.62 12.51
N SER A 68 -10.04 -24.96 12.42
CA SER A 68 -9.51 -26.14 13.13
C SER A 68 -9.34 -25.91 14.64
N GLU A 69 -9.30 -24.64 15.08
CA GLU A 69 -9.15 -24.26 16.49
C GLU A 69 -10.31 -23.36 16.92
N ARG A 70 -10.83 -23.58 18.13
CA ARG A 70 -11.95 -22.79 18.66
C ARG A 70 -11.63 -21.31 18.63
N THR A 71 -12.51 -20.55 18.01
CA THR A 71 -12.34 -19.12 17.79
C THR A 71 -13.62 -18.39 18.12
N TYR A 72 -13.50 -17.33 18.94
CA TYR A 72 -14.65 -16.50 19.28
C TYR A 72 -14.28 -15.04 19.17
N ALA A 73 -15.28 -14.21 18.87
CA ALA A 73 -15.21 -12.78 18.97
C ALA A 73 -16.50 -12.20 19.54
N ALA A 74 -16.39 -11.11 20.29
CA ALA A 74 -17.53 -10.35 20.83
C ALA A 74 -17.21 -8.87 20.83
N MET A 75 -18.24 -8.03 20.91
CA MET A 75 -18.10 -6.58 20.96
C MET A 75 -18.93 -5.98 22.10
N LEU A 76 -18.27 -5.09 22.87
CA LEU A 76 -18.92 -4.21 23.85
C LEU A 76 -18.77 -2.77 23.36
N TYR A 77 -19.63 -1.89 23.87
CA TYR A 77 -19.47 -0.46 23.64
C TYR A 77 -20.03 0.37 24.79
N ASN A 78 -19.52 1.58 24.91
CA ASN A 78 -20.14 2.64 25.71
C ASN A 78 -20.35 3.88 24.80
N LYS A 79 -20.67 5.02 25.38
CA LYS A 79 -20.95 6.26 24.61
C LYS A 79 -19.78 6.72 23.72
N ASN A 80 -18.54 6.40 24.09
CA ASN A 80 -17.33 6.97 23.46
C ASN A 80 -16.41 5.92 22.80
N THR A 81 -16.65 4.64 23.06
CA THR A 81 -15.63 3.61 22.79
C THR A 81 -16.26 2.29 22.37
N LEU A 82 -15.66 1.65 21.37
CA LEU A 82 -15.89 0.27 20.98
C LEU A 82 -14.80 -0.61 21.60
N TYR A 83 -15.20 -1.73 22.20
CA TYR A 83 -14.31 -2.78 22.71
C TYR A 83 -14.52 -4.05 21.92
N ILE A 84 -13.42 -4.74 21.57
CA ILE A 84 -13.48 -6.01 20.83
C ILE A 84 -12.72 -7.06 21.64
N GLY A 85 -13.39 -8.15 21.98
CA GLY A 85 -12.81 -9.32 22.61
C GLY A 85 -12.58 -10.44 21.60
N LEU A 86 -11.38 -11.02 21.61
CA LEU A 86 -10.95 -12.08 20.72
C LEU A 86 -10.40 -13.25 21.53
N TRP A 87 -10.94 -14.45 21.30
CA TRP A 87 -10.51 -15.70 21.95
C TRP A 87 -9.97 -16.65 20.88
N GLY A 88 -8.66 -16.77 20.81
CA GLY A 88 -7.95 -17.65 19.89
C GLY A 88 -7.43 -18.88 20.61
N TYR A 89 -8.30 -19.87 20.91
CA TYR A 89 -7.83 -21.14 21.46
C TYR A 89 -6.90 -21.84 20.49
N ASP A 90 -5.97 -22.64 21.02
CA ASP A 90 -5.02 -23.40 20.23
C ASP A 90 -4.65 -24.68 20.97
N SER A 91 -4.71 -25.80 20.29
CA SER A 91 -4.33 -27.11 20.84
C SER A 91 -2.80 -27.29 20.94
N HIS A 92 -2.03 -26.42 20.30
CA HIS A 92 -0.57 -26.39 20.30
C HIS A 92 -0.01 -24.97 20.48
N PRO A 93 -0.26 -24.31 21.64
CA PRO A 93 0.13 -22.93 21.88
C PRO A 93 1.65 -22.69 21.73
N GLU A 94 2.46 -23.73 21.93
CA GLU A 94 3.92 -23.68 21.76
C GLU A 94 4.35 -23.48 20.30
N LYS A 95 3.48 -23.83 19.33
CA LYS A 95 3.73 -23.64 17.88
C LYS A 95 3.29 -22.26 17.36
N MET A 96 2.61 -21.50 18.19
CA MET A 96 2.10 -20.18 17.85
C MET A 96 3.22 -19.24 17.42
N LEU A 97 3.03 -18.57 16.30
CA LEU A 97 4.02 -17.66 15.72
C LEU A 97 3.75 -16.21 16.14
N ALA A 98 4.71 -15.65 16.90
CA ALA A 98 4.71 -14.26 17.37
C ALA A 98 6.09 -13.67 17.09
N LYS A 99 6.30 -13.11 15.89
CA LYS A 99 7.62 -12.79 15.36
C LYS A 99 8.02 -11.34 15.45
N ASP A 100 7.06 -10.46 15.53
CA ASP A 100 7.27 -9.03 15.58
C ASP A 100 6.31 -8.41 16.58
N MET A 101 6.73 -7.35 17.25
CA MET A 101 5.90 -6.60 18.19
C MET A 101 5.89 -5.10 17.92
N ALA A 102 6.69 -4.63 16.98
CA ALA A 102 6.68 -3.23 16.58
C ALA A 102 5.31 -2.86 15.99
N ARG A 103 4.85 -1.63 16.24
CA ARG A 103 3.65 -1.10 15.59
C ARG A 103 3.85 -1.11 14.06
N ASP A 104 2.83 -1.52 13.34
CA ASP A 104 2.82 -1.62 11.87
C ASP A 104 3.93 -2.52 11.30
N GLY A 105 4.50 -3.39 12.16
CA GLY A 105 5.44 -4.42 11.75
C GLY A 105 4.80 -5.46 10.82
N ARG A 106 5.57 -6.47 10.42
CA ARG A 106 5.11 -7.49 9.45
C ARG A 106 4.10 -8.48 10.06
N TRP A 107 2.88 -8.05 10.36
CA TRP A 107 1.84 -8.88 10.98
C TRP A 107 1.50 -10.14 10.17
N GLY A 108 1.60 -10.10 8.84
CA GLY A 108 1.36 -11.25 7.96
C GLY A 108 2.28 -12.45 8.19
N THR A 109 3.39 -12.29 8.94
CA THR A 109 4.33 -13.37 9.28
C THR A 109 4.00 -14.09 10.59
N SER A 110 3.16 -13.51 11.43
CA SER A 110 2.72 -14.01 12.73
C SER A 110 1.27 -14.52 12.67
N ASP A 111 0.87 -15.33 13.65
CA ASP A 111 -0.54 -15.56 13.90
C ASP A 111 -1.21 -14.22 14.16
N ASN A 112 -2.45 -14.04 13.70
CA ASN A 112 -3.14 -12.79 13.90
C ASN A 112 -4.66 -12.93 13.81
N PHE A 113 -5.35 -11.90 14.30
CA PHE A 113 -6.71 -11.56 13.93
C PHE A 113 -6.70 -10.28 13.08
N GLU A 114 -7.48 -10.30 12.02
CA GLU A 114 -7.75 -9.17 11.15
C GLU A 114 -9.23 -8.79 11.28
N ILE A 115 -9.50 -7.60 11.77
CA ILE A 115 -10.85 -7.08 12.01
C ILE A 115 -11.11 -5.96 11.01
N ASN A 116 -12.09 -6.15 10.13
CA ASN A 116 -12.43 -5.22 9.07
C ASN A 116 -13.82 -4.61 9.34
N ILE A 117 -13.88 -3.30 9.59
CA ILE A 117 -15.09 -2.57 10.02
C ILE A 117 -15.46 -1.51 8.98
N SER A 118 -16.63 -1.63 8.35
CA SER A 118 -17.21 -0.63 7.45
C SER A 118 -18.29 0.15 8.15
N THR A 119 -17.95 1.29 8.69
CA THR A 119 -18.83 2.12 9.52
C THR A 119 -19.95 2.80 8.73
N PHE A 120 -19.78 2.96 7.42
CA PHE A 120 -20.82 3.47 6.51
C PHE A 120 -21.67 2.36 5.90
N ASN A 121 -21.27 1.10 6.09
CA ASN A 121 -21.89 -0.07 5.47
C ASN A 121 -22.09 0.10 3.94
N ASP A 122 -21.12 0.76 3.31
CA ASP A 122 -21.16 1.13 1.90
C ASP A 122 -20.72 -0.01 0.98
N ASN A 123 -20.31 -1.16 1.56
CA ASN A 123 -19.80 -2.33 0.87
C ASN A 123 -18.50 -2.08 0.07
N ARG A 124 -17.73 -1.05 0.41
CA ARG A 124 -16.54 -0.65 -0.34
C ARG A 124 -15.35 -0.30 0.55
N ASN A 125 -15.60 0.52 1.57
CA ASN A 125 -14.54 1.12 2.38
C ASN A 125 -14.65 0.62 3.83
N SER A 126 -13.50 0.44 4.47
CA SER A 126 -13.45 -0.08 5.83
C SER A 126 -12.15 0.29 6.52
N PHE A 127 -12.17 0.18 7.84
CA PHE A 127 -11.02 0.27 8.72
C PHE A 127 -10.56 -1.15 9.05
N LEU A 128 -9.30 -1.44 8.81
CA LEU A 128 -8.66 -2.69 9.21
C LEU A 128 -7.91 -2.48 10.52
N PHE A 129 -8.07 -3.41 11.46
CA PHE A 129 -7.29 -3.52 12.68
C PHE A 129 -6.69 -4.92 12.76
N VAL A 130 -5.40 -5.01 13.05
CA VAL A 130 -4.68 -6.28 13.11
C VAL A 130 -3.98 -6.42 14.45
N VAL A 131 -4.15 -7.59 15.07
CA VAL A 131 -3.52 -7.91 16.34
C VAL A 131 -2.82 -9.25 16.25
N THR A 132 -1.63 -9.33 16.83
CA THR A 132 -0.84 -10.57 16.92
C THR A 132 -0.65 -11.03 18.38
N PRO A 133 -0.27 -12.29 18.61
CA PRO A 133 0.00 -12.79 19.96
C PRO A 133 1.19 -12.10 20.67
N SER A 134 2.00 -11.32 19.97
CA SER A 134 3.07 -10.50 20.56
C SER A 134 2.61 -9.10 21.00
N GLY A 135 1.34 -8.74 20.77
CA GLY A 135 0.82 -7.41 21.03
C GLY A 135 1.15 -6.38 19.94
N LEU A 136 1.64 -6.82 18.77
CA LEU A 136 1.76 -5.95 17.61
C LEU A 136 0.38 -5.45 17.23
N ARG A 137 0.29 -4.15 16.96
CA ARG A 137 -0.85 -3.46 16.39
C ARG A 137 -0.53 -3.05 14.95
N GLY A 138 -1.39 -3.43 14.03
CA GLY A 138 -1.35 -2.93 12.67
C GLY A 138 -2.70 -2.38 12.29
N ASP A 139 -2.74 -1.32 11.51
CA ASP A 139 -3.98 -0.77 11.00
C ASP A 139 -3.83 -0.29 9.55
N ALA A 140 -4.96 -0.22 8.83
CA ALA A 140 -5.00 0.29 7.47
C ALA A 140 -6.38 0.84 7.12
N LEU A 141 -6.42 1.75 6.14
CA LEU A 141 -7.65 2.08 5.42
C LEU A 141 -7.77 1.19 4.19
N ILE A 142 -8.91 0.56 4.06
CA ILE A 142 -9.26 -0.26 2.89
C ILE A 142 -10.26 0.51 2.05
N THR A 143 -9.95 0.69 0.78
CA THR A 143 -10.86 1.32 -0.18
C THR A 143 -11.15 0.39 -1.34
N ASP A 144 -12.35 0.53 -1.92
CA ASP A 144 -12.80 -0.24 -3.07
C ASP A 144 -12.58 -1.77 -2.91
N GLU A 145 -12.95 -2.30 -1.71
CA GLU A 145 -12.90 -3.72 -1.36
C GLU A 145 -11.49 -4.35 -1.41
N GLY A 146 -10.46 -3.57 -1.10
CA GLY A 146 -9.06 -4.01 -1.06
C GLY A 146 -8.28 -3.73 -2.36
N THR A 147 -8.84 -3.01 -3.32
CA THR A 147 -8.05 -2.48 -4.44
C THR A 147 -7.16 -1.33 -3.99
N GLY A 148 -7.62 -0.52 -3.03
CA GLY A 148 -6.80 0.42 -2.28
C GLY A 148 -6.50 -0.12 -0.88
N PHE A 149 -5.22 -0.12 -0.49
CA PHE A 149 -4.72 -0.58 0.79
C PHE A 149 -3.71 0.44 1.32
N ASN A 150 -4.12 1.21 2.34
CA ASN A 150 -3.29 2.25 2.93
C ASN A 150 -2.87 1.86 4.36
N GLU A 151 -1.75 1.17 4.48
CA GLU A 151 -1.14 0.75 5.75
C GLU A 151 -0.41 1.88 6.49
N ASP A 152 -0.23 3.03 5.84
CA ASP A 152 0.35 4.21 6.47
C ASP A 152 -0.69 5.01 7.30
N TRP A 153 -1.97 4.62 7.25
CA TRP A 153 -2.98 5.20 8.12
C TRP A 153 -2.76 4.74 9.58
N ASN A 154 -2.76 5.69 10.50
CA ASN A 154 -2.52 5.43 11.91
C ASN A 154 -3.73 5.83 12.75
N GLY A 155 -4.53 4.85 13.16
CA GLY A 155 -5.65 5.01 14.06
C GLY A 155 -5.22 5.21 15.52
N VAL A 156 -6.09 5.84 16.29
CA VAL A 156 -5.93 5.98 17.75
C VAL A 156 -6.66 4.83 18.42
N TRP A 157 -5.96 3.76 18.81
CA TRP A 157 -6.51 2.57 19.47
C TRP A 157 -5.42 1.83 20.23
N ASP A 158 -5.80 0.93 21.14
CA ASP A 158 -4.84 0.11 21.88
C ASP A 158 -5.34 -1.33 22.02
N VAL A 159 -4.43 -2.22 22.42
CA VAL A 159 -4.71 -3.64 22.65
C VAL A 159 -3.86 -4.19 23.79
N ALA A 160 -4.44 -5.07 24.61
CA ALA A 160 -3.70 -5.94 25.48
C ALA A 160 -3.90 -7.40 25.06
N VAL A 161 -2.83 -8.18 25.16
CA VAL A 161 -2.81 -9.58 24.74
C VAL A 161 -2.29 -10.45 25.88
N GLN A 162 -3.06 -11.49 26.21
CA GLN A 162 -2.67 -12.55 27.13
C GLN A 162 -2.43 -13.86 26.38
N ARG A 163 -1.39 -14.59 26.78
CA ARG A 163 -1.06 -15.92 26.26
C ARG A 163 -0.97 -16.91 27.41
N ASN A 164 -1.54 -18.10 27.22
CA ASN A 164 -1.48 -19.21 28.18
C ASN A 164 -1.49 -20.56 27.43
N ASP A 165 -1.55 -21.66 28.19
CA ASP A 165 -1.55 -23.01 27.64
C ASP A 165 -2.82 -23.38 26.84
N SER A 166 -3.82 -22.50 26.80
CA SER A 166 -5.05 -22.71 26.02
C SER A 166 -5.09 -21.95 24.72
N GLY A 167 -4.13 -21.01 24.51
CA GLY A 167 -4.11 -20.16 23.32
C GLY A 167 -3.70 -18.71 23.62
N TRP A 168 -4.30 -17.78 22.89
CA TRP A 168 -4.09 -16.34 23.08
C TRP A 168 -5.39 -15.55 22.98
N PHE A 169 -5.44 -14.45 23.71
CA PHE A 169 -6.62 -13.67 23.96
C PHE A 169 -6.27 -12.19 23.83
N ALA A 170 -7.15 -11.41 23.21
CA ALA A 170 -6.89 -9.99 23.01
C ALA A 170 -8.11 -9.15 23.33
N GLU A 171 -7.90 -8.07 24.06
CA GLU A 171 -8.87 -7.00 24.29
C GLU A 171 -8.42 -5.75 23.56
N ILE A 172 -9.26 -5.23 22.68
CA ILE A 172 -9.01 -4.07 21.85
C ILE A 172 -9.92 -2.94 22.31
N ILE A 173 -9.37 -1.73 22.36
CA ILE A 173 -10.10 -0.50 22.63
C ILE A 173 -9.97 0.46 21.45
N ILE A 174 -11.11 0.87 20.85
CA ILE A 174 -11.17 1.81 19.75
C ILE A 174 -12.09 2.97 20.14
N PRO A 175 -11.55 4.15 20.47
CA PRO A 175 -12.37 5.34 20.64
C PRO A 175 -13.16 5.66 19.36
N PHE A 176 -14.43 6.01 19.49
CA PHE A 176 -15.24 6.39 18.32
C PHE A 176 -14.69 7.60 17.56
N SER A 177 -13.84 8.41 18.18
CA SER A 177 -13.10 9.49 17.50
C SER A 177 -12.11 8.99 16.44
N THR A 178 -11.72 7.72 16.48
CA THR A 178 -10.85 7.09 15.47
C THR A 178 -11.62 6.74 14.20
N LEU A 179 -12.91 6.47 14.35
CA LEU A 179 -13.79 5.99 13.28
C LEU A 179 -14.63 7.15 12.73
N LYS A 180 -14.83 7.14 11.41
CA LYS A 180 -15.79 8.02 10.75
C LYS A 180 -17.06 7.21 10.49
N PHE A 181 -18.24 7.71 10.89
CA PHE A 181 -19.53 7.03 10.71
C PHE A 181 -20.66 8.03 10.58
N SER A 182 -21.82 7.58 10.10
CA SER A 182 -23.02 8.41 9.95
C SER A 182 -23.61 8.82 11.30
N ASP A 183 -24.29 9.96 11.36
CA ASP A 183 -24.94 10.48 12.57
C ASP A 183 -26.35 9.88 12.78
N ASN A 184 -26.48 8.56 12.61
CA ASN A 184 -27.73 7.84 12.86
C ASN A 184 -27.78 7.40 14.34
N ALA A 185 -28.97 7.46 14.96
CA ALA A 185 -29.14 7.01 16.34
C ALA A 185 -28.83 5.52 16.51
N SER A 186 -29.22 4.68 15.55
CA SER A 186 -28.92 3.27 15.48
C SER A 186 -27.96 3.01 14.32
N GLN A 187 -26.82 2.42 14.61
CA GLN A 187 -25.78 2.13 13.61
C GLN A 187 -25.88 0.71 13.10
N VAL A 188 -25.66 0.55 11.80
CA VAL A 188 -25.53 -0.76 11.14
C VAL A 188 -24.24 -0.74 10.35
N TRP A 189 -23.22 -1.45 10.84
CA TRP A 189 -21.89 -1.48 10.23
C TRP A 189 -21.61 -2.80 9.53
N GLY A 190 -20.83 -2.77 8.46
CA GLY A 190 -20.25 -3.99 7.89
C GLY A 190 -19.11 -4.47 8.79
N LEU A 191 -19.02 -5.79 8.98
CA LEU A 191 -17.98 -6.41 9.80
C LEU A 191 -17.49 -7.69 9.17
N ASN A 192 -16.17 -7.87 9.13
CA ASN A 192 -15.59 -9.20 8.94
C ASN A 192 -14.41 -9.39 9.88
N ILE A 193 -14.20 -10.64 10.30
CA ILE A 193 -13.08 -11.03 11.17
C ILE A 193 -12.44 -12.27 10.54
N GLU A 194 -11.12 -12.23 10.37
CA GLU A 194 -10.33 -13.37 9.93
C GLU A 194 -9.32 -13.74 11.02
N ARG A 195 -9.17 -15.03 11.29
CA ARG A 195 -8.08 -15.59 12.09
C ARG A 195 -7.10 -16.30 11.19
N ASN A 196 -5.82 -15.98 11.36
CA ASN A 196 -4.71 -16.62 10.68
C ASN A 196 -3.90 -17.46 11.67
N ILE A 197 -3.84 -18.78 11.46
CA ILE A 197 -3.05 -19.75 12.25
C ILE A 197 -1.88 -20.18 11.37
N ARG A 198 -0.75 -19.46 11.49
CA ARG A 198 0.34 -19.53 10.51
C ARG A 198 1.09 -20.86 10.49
N TYR A 199 1.26 -21.53 11.64
CA TYR A 199 1.91 -22.84 11.65
C TYR A 199 1.09 -23.92 10.92
N LYS A 200 -0.24 -23.80 10.92
CA LYS A 200 -1.17 -24.61 10.14
C LYS A 200 -1.37 -24.09 8.69
N LYS A 201 -0.93 -22.87 8.40
CA LYS A 201 -1.22 -22.14 7.15
C LYS A 201 -2.71 -22.00 6.90
N GLU A 202 -3.45 -21.90 7.97
CA GLU A 202 -4.89 -21.78 7.97
C GLU A 202 -5.31 -20.31 8.02
N GLN A 203 -6.29 -19.97 7.21
CA GLN A 203 -7.00 -18.69 7.20
C GLN A 203 -8.49 -19.02 7.32
N ALA A 204 -9.13 -18.53 8.36
CA ALA A 204 -10.55 -18.74 8.60
C ALA A 204 -11.25 -17.40 8.84
N SER A 205 -12.25 -17.12 8.04
CA SER A 205 -13.06 -15.89 8.11
C SER A 205 -14.43 -16.20 8.72
N TRP A 206 -14.98 -15.22 9.42
CA TRP A 206 -16.35 -15.32 9.94
C TRP A 206 -17.37 -15.35 8.79
N GLN A 207 -17.18 -14.50 7.77
CA GLN A 207 -18.00 -14.45 6.57
C GLN A 207 -17.12 -14.33 5.33
N GLY A 208 -17.68 -14.58 4.15
CA GLY A 208 -16.96 -14.37 2.89
C GLY A 208 -15.73 -15.25 2.70
N TRP A 209 -15.74 -16.47 3.19
CA TRP A 209 -14.62 -17.41 3.20
C TRP A 209 -14.24 -18.00 1.84
N SER A 210 -14.95 -17.69 0.76
CA SER A 210 -14.55 -18.15 -0.58
C SER A 210 -13.17 -17.63 -0.96
N ARG A 211 -12.35 -18.46 -1.62
CA ARG A 211 -11.02 -18.09 -2.13
C ARG A 211 -11.03 -16.94 -3.14
N ASN A 212 -12.19 -16.65 -3.75
CA ASN A 212 -12.36 -15.47 -4.60
C ASN A 212 -12.38 -14.16 -3.80
N TYR A 213 -12.47 -14.22 -2.47
CA TYR A 213 -12.59 -13.07 -1.58
C TYR A 213 -11.42 -13.02 -0.60
N SER A 214 -11.16 -11.85 -0.04
CA SER A 214 -10.31 -11.65 1.12
C SER A 214 -11.14 -11.07 2.26
N VAL A 215 -10.59 -10.97 3.46
CA VAL A 215 -11.23 -10.27 4.57
C VAL A 215 -11.58 -8.82 4.23
N PHE A 216 -10.86 -8.22 3.28
CA PHE A 216 -11.07 -6.84 2.80
C PHE A 216 -12.31 -6.69 1.91
N LYS A 217 -12.87 -7.80 1.41
CA LYS A 217 -14.08 -7.78 0.59
C LYS A 217 -15.32 -7.65 1.48
N ILE A 218 -15.49 -6.46 2.03
CA ILE A 218 -16.50 -6.17 3.06
C ILE A 218 -17.95 -6.39 2.57
N SER A 219 -18.20 -6.32 1.27
CA SER A 219 -19.52 -6.66 0.69
C SER A 219 -19.91 -8.13 0.87
N GLN A 220 -18.96 -8.99 1.24
CA GLN A 220 -19.14 -10.39 1.58
C GLN A 220 -19.06 -10.65 3.09
N GLY A 221 -18.84 -9.61 3.88
CA GLY A 221 -18.81 -9.63 5.34
C GLY A 221 -20.19 -9.81 5.96
N GLY A 222 -20.22 -9.92 7.28
CA GLY A 222 -21.41 -9.88 8.11
C GLY A 222 -21.77 -8.46 8.54
N THR A 223 -22.64 -8.35 9.53
CA THR A 223 -23.17 -7.07 10.00
C THR A 223 -22.99 -6.92 11.50
N LEU A 224 -22.52 -5.76 11.95
CA LEU A 224 -22.51 -5.33 13.34
C LEU A 224 -23.70 -4.42 13.59
N VAL A 225 -24.50 -4.76 14.60
CA VAL A 225 -25.69 -3.97 15.03
C VAL A 225 -25.66 -3.76 16.55
N GLY A 226 -26.65 -3.02 17.06
CA GLY A 226 -26.81 -2.76 18.49
C GLY A 226 -25.95 -1.63 19.03
N LEU A 227 -25.30 -0.87 18.16
CA LEU A 227 -24.62 0.37 18.52
C LEU A 227 -25.65 1.52 18.50
N GLU A 228 -26.08 1.97 19.67
CA GLU A 228 -27.15 2.93 19.82
C GLU A 228 -26.63 4.24 20.43
N ASN A 229 -27.05 5.38 19.87
CA ASN A 229 -26.75 6.72 20.37
C ASN A 229 -25.26 6.99 20.61
N ILE A 230 -24.40 6.37 19.84
CA ILE A 230 -22.97 6.67 19.86
C ILE A 230 -22.71 8.01 19.20
N LYS A 231 -21.78 8.76 19.75
CA LYS A 231 -21.42 10.07 19.21
C LYS A 231 -20.08 10.02 18.52
N GLY A 232 -20.05 10.43 17.26
CA GLY A 232 -18.80 10.80 16.60
C GLY A 232 -18.27 12.08 17.25
N ASN A 233 -17.02 12.07 17.63
CA ASN A 233 -16.43 13.24 18.25
C ASN A 233 -16.26 14.39 17.23
N GLN A 234 -16.87 15.53 17.54
CA GLN A 234 -16.53 16.82 16.94
C GLN A 234 -15.36 17.39 17.76
N ASN A 235 -14.14 16.95 17.46
CA ASN A 235 -12.96 17.35 18.24
C ASN A 235 -12.06 18.25 17.41
N ILE A 236 -11.40 19.17 18.12
CA ILE A 236 -10.20 19.84 17.62
C ILE A 236 -9.00 19.08 18.17
N GLU A 237 -8.19 18.53 17.29
CA GLU A 237 -6.94 17.88 17.63
C GLU A 237 -5.79 18.77 17.18
N LEU A 238 -4.93 19.13 18.12
CA LEU A 238 -3.71 19.90 17.87
C LEU A 238 -2.52 18.94 17.91
N LYS A 239 -1.64 19.04 16.91
CA LYS A 239 -0.38 18.30 16.85
C LYS A 239 0.80 19.26 16.67
N PRO A 240 1.12 20.10 17.67
CA PRO A 240 2.35 20.90 17.61
C PRO A 240 3.55 19.99 17.64
N PHE A 241 4.62 20.39 16.95
CA PHE A 241 5.89 19.71 17.01
C PHE A 241 7.05 20.67 17.23
N LEU A 242 8.10 20.12 17.83
CA LEU A 242 9.41 20.74 17.97
C LEU A 242 10.44 19.80 17.36
N THR A 243 11.23 20.31 16.41
CA THR A 243 12.41 19.61 15.86
C THR A 243 13.66 20.41 16.21
N THR A 244 14.66 19.76 16.77
CA THR A 244 15.97 20.33 17.02
C THR A 244 17.06 19.38 16.51
N GLY A 245 18.20 19.93 16.12
CA GLY A 245 19.30 19.10 15.64
C GLY A 245 20.47 19.86 15.09
N ILE A 246 21.38 19.08 14.53
CA ILE A 246 22.58 19.58 13.86
C ILE A 246 22.72 18.88 12.51
N GLN A 247 23.18 19.65 11.53
CA GLN A 247 23.50 19.13 10.20
C GLN A 247 24.88 19.62 9.80
N LYS A 248 25.75 18.69 9.41
CA LYS A 248 27.08 18.98 8.87
C LYS A 248 27.11 18.51 7.42
N GLN A 249 27.42 19.38 6.50
CA GLN A 249 27.67 19.05 5.10
C GLN A 249 29.17 18.94 4.85
N THR A 250 29.56 18.12 3.88
CA THR A 250 31.00 17.80 3.61
C THR A 250 31.85 19.02 3.34
N ASN A 251 31.30 20.07 2.70
CA ASN A 251 32.03 21.27 2.28
C ASN A 251 31.50 22.56 2.89
N SER A 252 30.66 22.49 3.90
CA SER A 252 30.10 23.63 4.61
C SER A 252 30.19 23.40 6.12
N GLY A 253 29.97 24.44 6.89
CA GLY A 253 30.00 24.40 8.34
C GLY A 253 28.96 23.49 8.96
N THR A 254 28.82 23.55 10.27
CA THR A 254 27.74 22.85 11.00
C THR A 254 26.60 23.83 11.21
N ASP A 255 25.44 23.46 10.67
CA ASP A 255 24.18 24.18 10.81
C ASP A 255 23.36 23.61 11.98
N LYS A 256 22.80 24.50 12.79
CA LYS A 256 21.85 24.13 13.86
C LYS A 256 20.43 24.27 13.33
N THR A 257 19.60 23.28 13.58
CA THR A 257 18.21 23.28 13.20
C THR A 257 17.35 23.46 14.44
N LEU A 258 16.43 24.41 14.39
CA LEU A 258 15.33 24.56 15.33
C LEU A 258 14.08 24.91 14.52
N LYS A 259 13.12 23.99 14.49
CA LYS A 259 11.85 24.18 13.76
C LYS A 259 10.68 23.94 14.68
N ILE A 260 9.72 24.85 14.62
CA ILE A 260 8.44 24.75 15.31
C ILE A 260 7.37 24.80 14.23
N GLY A 261 6.41 23.92 14.32
CA GLY A 261 5.27 23.86 13.43
C GLY A 261 4.17 22.99 14.03
N GLY A 262 3.18 22.67 13.25
CA GLY A 262 2.12 21.80 13.74
C GLY A 262 0.95 21.63 12.78
N ASP A 263 0.10 20.69 13.15
CA ASP A 263 -1.14 20.40 12.46
C ASP A 263 -2.33 20.68 13.40
N VAL A 264 -3.40 21.21 12.81
CA VAL A 264 -4.69 21.38 13.47
C VAL A 264 -5.71 20.56 12.70
N ASN A 265 -6.32 19.62 13.37
CA ASN A 265 -7.35 18.74 12.81
C ASN A 265 -8.70 19.11 13.41
N ILE A 266 -9.62 19.56 12.58
CA ILE A 266 -10.97 19.95 12.99
C ILE A 266 -11.97 18.99 12.37
N SER A 267 -12.70 18.26 13.20
CA SER A 267 -13.80 17.40 12.75
C SER A 267 -15.10 18.22 12.79
N PHE A 268 -15.52 18.77 11.64
CA PHE A 268 -16.78 19.53 11.54
C PHE A 268 -18.01 18.64 11.75
N THR A 269 -17.94 17.43 11.21
CA THR A 269 -18.94 16.37 11.40
C THR A 269 -18.19 15.06 11.63
N PRO A 270 -18.86 14.00 12.07
CA PRO A 270 -18.24 12.69 12.19
C PRO A 270 -17.60 12.19 10.87
N THR A 271 -18.00 12.75 9.74
CA THR A 271 -17.60 12.33 8.39
C THR A 271 -16.68 13.31 7.68
N THR A 272 -16.60 14.58 8.13
CA THR A 272 -15.85 15.65 7.46
C THR A 272 -14.78 16.22 8.37
N LYS A 273 -13.54 16.19 7.90
CA LYS A 273 -12.35 16.63 8.63
C LYS A 273 -11.56 17.66 7.81
N LEU A 274 -11.20 18.75 8.46
CA LEU A 274 -10.23 19.73 7.97
C LEU A 274 -8.90 19.52 8.68
N ASN A 275 -7.83 19.35 7.93
CA ASN A 275 -6.47 19.35 8.43
C ASN A 275 -5.79 20.63 7.95
N LEU A 276 -5.30 21.43 8.87
CA LEU A 276 -4.46 22.60 8.60
C LEU A 276 -3.05 22.27 9.02
N THR A 277 -2.05 22.66 8.23
CA THR A 277 -0.65 22.46 8.56
C THR A 277 0.15 23.74 8.36
N VAL A 278 1.10 24.00 9.25
CA VAL A 278 1.98 25.16 9.20
C VAL A 278 3.41 24.71 9.44
N ASN A 279 4.34 25.21 8.61
CA ASN A 279 5.78 24.94 8.69
C ASN A 279 6.08 23.44 8.77
N THR A 280 5.53 22.66 7.84
CA THR A 280 5.65 21.20 7.84
C THR A 280 7.09 20.74 7.85
N ASP A 281 7.42 19.80 8.75
CA ASP A 281 8.74 19.21 8.86
C ASP A 281 8.69 17.69 8.70
N PHE A 282 9.49 17.18 7.79
CA PHE A 282 9.53 15.75 7.42
C PHE A 282 10.85 15.08 7.84
N SER A 283 11.58 15.67 8.75
CA SER A 283 12.91 15.23 9.19
C SER A 283 12.92 13.84 9.84
N GLN A 284 11.76 13.37 10.38
CA GLN A 284 11.61 12.04 10.93
C GLN A 284 11.47 10.95 9.86
N VAL A 285 11.20 11.34 8.61
CA VAL A 285 10.99 10.40 7.51
C VAL A 285 12.30 9.73 7.14
N GLU A 286 12.26 8.41 7.00
CA GLU A 286 13.42 7.64 6.55
C GLU A 286 13.83 8.05 5.14
N SER A 287 15.13 8.14 4.91
CA SER A 287 15.69 8.42 3.59
C SER A 287 15.22 7.40 2.56
N ASP A 288 14.97 7.87 1.35
CA ASP A 288 14.61 6.97 0.25
C ASP A 288 15.79 6.07 -0.09
N ARG A 289 15.50 4.81 -0.41
CA ARG A 289 16.46 3.94 -1.06
C ARG A 289 16.78 4.52 -2.46
N ALA A 290 18.04 4.55 -2.82
CA ALA A 290 18.52 4.94 -4.13
C ALA A 290 18.90 3.68 -4.92
N PRO A 291 17.97 3.00 -5.61
CA PRO A 291 18.27 1.81 -6.39
C PRO A 291 19.07 2.19 -7.62
N ILE A 292 19.94 1.29 -8.08
CA ILE A 292 20.62 1.43 -9.36
C ILE A 292 19.58 1.27 -10.48
N ASN A 293 19.44 2.29 -11.32
CA ASN A 293 18.45 2.31 -12.40
C ASN A 293 19.12 2.01 -13.76
N LEU A 294 19.01 0.78 -14.22
CA LEU A 294 19.49 0.36 -15.55
C LEU A 294 18.44 0.59 -16.66
N THR A 295 17.48 1.45 -16.43
CA THR A 295 16.47 1.83 -17.43
C THR A 295 16.52 3.32 -17.71
N ARG A 296 15.98 3.73 -18.87
CA ARG A 296 15.86 5.15 -19.26
C ARG A 296 14.68 5.87 -18.61
N PHE A 297 13.90 5.20 -17.74
CA PHE A 297 12.66 5.72 -17.21
C PHE A 297 12.80 6.16 -15.76
N SER A 298 12.03 7.18 -15.39
CA SER A 298 11.98 7.67 -14.01
C SER A 298 11.44 6.61 -13.04
N VAL A 299 12.04 6.52 -11.86
CA VAL A 299 11.60 5.63 -10.79
C VAL A 299 10.52 6.34 -9.95
N TYR A 300 9.41 5.66 -9.71
CA TYR A 300 8.38 6.13 -8.79
C TYR A 300 8.84 5.93 -7.34
N MET A 301 8.80 7.00 -6.53
CA MET A 301 9.11 6.95 -5.11
C MET A 301 7.83 7.10 -4.29
N PRO A 302 7.53 6.17 -3.36
CA PRO A 302 6.32 6.26 -2.54
C PRO A 302 6.35 7.49 -1.62
N GLU A 303 5.17 8.04 -1.31
CA GLU A 303 5.01 9.10 -0.32
C GLU A 303 5.23 8.56 1.09
N LYS A 304 5.98 9.28 1.92
CA LYS A 304 6.28 8.90 3.31
C LYS A 304 5.87 9.98 4.33
N ARG A 305 5.39 11.13 3.86
CA ARG A 305 5.02 12.26 4.71
C ARG A 305 3.59 12.10 5.23
N ALA A 306 3.42 11.98 6.54
CA ALA A 306 2.15 11.65 7.21
C ALA A 306 0.96 12.52 6.76
N PHE A 307 1.17 13.84 6.58
CA PHE A 307 0.12 14.74 6.11
C PHE A 307 -0.47 14.33 4.75
N PHE A 308 0.35 13.86 3.80
CA PHE A 308 -0.10 13.45 2.47
C PHE A 308 -0.61 12.01 2.45
N ILE A 309 -0.12 11.16 3.35
CA ILE A 309 -0.52 9.75 3.45
C ILE A 309 -1.94 9.61 3.96
N GLU A 310 -2.33 10.43 4.95
CA GLU A 310 -3.68 10.40 5.51
C GLU A 310 -4.73 10.70 4.42
N ASN A 311 -5.60 9.72 4.13
CA ASN A 311 -6.61 9.75 3.06
C ASN A 311 -6.04 9.92 1.63
N LYS A 312 -4.81 9.45 1.37
CA LYS A 312 -4.18 9.50 0.03
C LYS A 312 -5.04 8.87 -1.06
N ASP A 313 -5.72 7.76 -0.73
CA ASP A 313 -6.54 7.01 -1.68
C ASP A 313 -7.73 7.82 -2.22
N LEU A 314 -8.19 8.81 -1.46
CA LEU A 314 -9.25 9.71 -1.92
C LEU A 314 -8.77 10.57 -3.09
N PHE A 315 -7.51 10.98 -3.09
CA PHE A 315 -6.91 11.82 -4.14
C PHE A 315 -6.31 10.99 -5.30
N ASP A 316 -6.35 9.67 -5.20
CA ASP A 316 -5.79 8.81 -6.24
C ASP A 316 -6.61 8.94 -7.55
N PHE A 317 -5.88 9.17 -8.64
CA PHE A 317 -6.35 9.12 -10.01
C PHE A 317 -5.17 8.64 -10.87
N SER A 318 -4.97 7.34 -10.83
CA SER A 318 -3.86 6.67 -11.51
C SER A 318 -4.37 5.84 -12.67
N MET A 319 -3.58 5.79 -13.74
CA MET A 319 -3.81 5.03 -14.95
C MET A 319 -2.56 4.19 -15.27
N ALA A 320 -2.68 3.24 -16.19
CA ALA A 320 -1.59 2.36 -16.62
C ALA A 320 -0.88 1.67 -15.46
N GLY A 321 -1.65 1.18 -14.47
CA GLY A 321 -1.09 0.52 -13.29
C GLY A 321 -0.21 1.42 -12.41
N GLY A 322 -0.47 2.76 -12.41
CA GLY A 322 0.31 3.74 -11.63
C GLY A 322 1.42 4.43 -12.42
N SER A 323 1.66 4.05 -13.69
CA SER A 323 2.67 4.71 -14.55
C SER A 323 2.26 6.13 -14.99
N VAL A 324 0.96 6.45 -14.88
CA VAL A 324 0.38 7.77 -15.11
C VAL A 324 -0.46 8.14 -13.91
N SER A 325 -0.15 9.25 -13.25
CA SER A 325 -0.95 9.80 -12.16
C SER A 325 -1.13 11.31 -12.34
N THR A 326 -2.33 11.81 -12.13
CA THR A 326 -2.60 13.26 -12.20
C THR A 326 -2.19 13.99 -10.94
N PHE A 327 -2.05 13.28 -9.83
CA PHE A 327 -1.58 13.79 -8.56
C PHE A 327 -0.51 12.88 -7.95
N TYR A 328 0.64 13.47 -7.63
CA TYR A 328 1.76 12.82 -6.96
C TYR A 328 2.33 13.78 -5.92
N SER A 329 1.98 13.58 -4.66
CA SER A 329 2.28 14.52 -3.57
C SER A 329 3.76 14.87 -3.40
N ARG A 330 4.67 13.98 -3.81
CA ARG A 330 6.13 14.24 -3.79
C ARG A 330 6.59 15.35 -4.75
N ARG A 331 5.74 15.84 -5.64
CA ARG A 331 5.99 17.09 -6.39
C ARG A 331 5.88 18.32 -5.51
N ILE A 332 5.16 18.25 -4.37
CA ILE A 332 4.96 19.38 -3.46
C ILE A 332 6.13 19.46 -2.48
N GLY A 333 6.85 20.59 -2.47
CA GLY A 333 7.98 20.84 -1.58
C GLY A 333 9.27 20.07 -1.92
N ILE A 334 9.37 19.54 -3.15
CA ILE A 334 10.59 18.92 -3.69
C ILE A 334 10.81 19.41 -5.12
N TYR A 335 11.97 19.97 -5.41
CA TYR A 335 12.38 20.43 -6.72
C TYR A 335 13.78 19.93 -7.06
N ASN A 336 13.93 19.14 -8.11
CA ASN A 336 15.21 18.53 -8.52
C ASN A 336 15.99 17.88 -7.37
N GLY A 337 15.28 17.12 -6.52
CA GLY A 337 15.86 16.44 -5.36
C GLY A 337 16.16 17.33 -4.15
N ARG A 338 15.93 18.65 -4.25
CA ARG A 338 16.07 19.59 -3.12
C ARG A 338 14.74 19.79 -2.42
N GLN A 339 14.76 19.89 -1.11
CA GLN A 339 13.59 20.22 -0.31
C GLN A 339 13.32 21.73 -0.39
N ILE A 340 12.08 22.09 -0.73
CA ILE A 340 11.56 23.46 -0.70
C ILE A 340 10.64 23.58 0.50
N PRO A 341 10.81 24.57 1.38
CA PRO A 341 9.97 24.73 2.56
C PRO A 341 8.50 24.90 2.18
N ILE A 342 7.63 24.21 2.89
CA ILE A 342 6.17 24.38 2.81
C ILE A 342 5.74 25.33 3.91
N ILE A 343 5.22 26.50 3.53
CA ILE A 343 4.73 27.52 4.47
C ILE A 343 3.55 26.95 5.25
N GLY A 344 2.61 26.34 4.52
CA GLY A 344 1.44 25.76 5.11
C GLY A 344 0.48 25.22 4.07
N GLY A 345 -0.61 24.67 4.54
CA GLY A 345 -1.65 24.14 3.66
C GLY A 345 -2.89 23.68 4.41
N LEU A 346 -3.88 23.33 3.63
CA LEU A 346 -5.12 22.77 4.12
C LEU A 346 -5.50 21.51 3.34
N LYS A 347 -6.15 20.59 4.04
CA LYS A 347 -6.73 19.38 3.46
C LYS A 347 -8.11 19.15 4.08
N LEU A 348 -9.15 19.33 3.29
CA LEU A 348 -10.54 19.02 3.66
C LEU A 348 -10.92 17.68 3.03
N THR A 349 -11.34 16.72 3.84
CA THR A 349 -11.79 15.41 3.36
C THR A 349 -13.10 15.03 4.02
N GLY A 350 -14.00 14.43 3.25
CA GLY A 350 -15.29 14.04 3.80
C GLY A 350 -16.01 12.98 2.97
N LYS A 351 -17.03 12.42 3.62
CA LYS A 351 -18.04 11.57 2.96
C LYS A 351 -19.42 12.06 3.37
N GLU A 352 -20.23 12.43 2.38
CA GLU A 352 -21.63 12.80 2.57
C GLU A 352 -22.49 11.81 1.78
N LYS A 353 -23.22 10.94 2.50
CA LYS A 353 -24.02 9.86 1.90
C LYS A 353 -23.17 8.98 0.97
N LYS A 354 -23.36 9.13 -0.34
CA LYS A 354 -22.67 8.37 -1.41
C LYS A 354 -21.56 9.18 -2.08
N THR A 355 -21.26 10.39 -1.61
CA THR A 355 -20.25 11.27 -2.20
C THR A 355 -19.05 11.37 -1.29
N ASN A 356 -17.88 10.98 -1.78
CA ASN A 356 -16.59 11.25 -1.15
C ASN A 356 -15.98 12.47 -1.80
N PHE A 357 -15.42 13.39 -1.00
CA PHE A 357 -14.79 14.59 -1.53
C PHE A 357 -13.50 14.92 -0.78
N GLY A 358 -12.56 15.49 -1.51
CA GLY A 358 -11.29 15.96 -0.99
C GLY A 358 -10.88 17.27 -1.67
N VAL A 359 -10.37 18.20 -0.87
CA VAL A 359 -9.73 19.43 -1.32
C VAL A 359 -8.37 19.51 -0.62
N LEU A 360 -7.33 19.74 -1.36
CA LEU A 360 -5.97 19.95 -0.84
C LEU A 360 -5.44 21.26 -1.44
N SER A 361 -4.88 22.14 -0.63
CA SER A 361 -4.14 23.31 -1.10
C SER A 361 -2.88 23.50 -0.27
N MET A 362 -1.72 23.61 -0.93
CA MET A 362 -0.40 23.72 -0.29
C MET A 362 0.38 24.88 -0.90
N GLN A 363 1.08 25.62 -0.06
CA GLN A 363 1.88 26.77 -0.44
C GLN A 363 3.35 26.52 -0.07
N THR A 364 4.25 26.58 -1.07
CA THR A 364 5.71 26.56 -0.82
C THR A 364 6.27 27.96 -0.68
N ALA A 365 7.39 28.07 0.03
CA ALA A 365 8.16 29.30 0.11
C ALA A 365 8.97 29.53 -1.18
N GLU A 366 9.37 30.76 -1.40
CA GLU A 366 10.46 31.09 -2.33
C GLU A 366 11.78 30.63 -1.73
N GLN A 367 12.64 30.02 -2.54
CA GLN A 367 13.96 29.60 -2.12
C GLN A 367 14.96 29.75 -3.28
N ASP A 368 16.01 30.53 -3.09
CA ASP A 368 16.98 30.88 -4.12
C ASP A 368 16.29 31.45 -5.38
N SER A 369 16.41 30.77 -6.52
CA SER A 369 15.75 31.14 -7.78
C SER A 369 14.42 30.39 -8.02
N ILE A 370 13.96 29.59 -7.08
CA ILE A 370 12.71 28.82 -7.18
C ILE A 370 11.58 29.67 -6.63
N PRO A 371 10.59 30.06 -7.43
CA PRO A 371 9.48 30.88 -6.98
C PRO A 371 8.58 30.16 -5.98
N THR A 372 7.80 30.92 -5.27
CA THR A 372 6.68 30.37 -4.47
C THR A 372 5.65 29.72 -5.39
N VAL A 373 5.14 28.54 -5.01
CA VAL A 373 4.18 27.75 -5.80
C VAL A 373 2.98 27.40 -4.94
N ASN A 374 1.79 27.61 -5.51
CA ASN A 374 0.55 27.05 -4.97
C ASN A 374 0.16 25.78 -5.70
N TYR A 375 -0.13 24.73 -4.95
CA TYR A 375 -0.62 23.45 -5.43
C TYR A 375 -2.02 23.22 -4.88
N SER A 376 -3.00 23.01 -5.74
CA SER A 376 -4.39 22.78 -5.35
C SER A 376 -4.96 21.56 -6.07
N ILE A 377 -5.69 20.73 -5.34
CA ILE A 377 -6.31 19.50 -5.83
C ILE A 377 -7.74 19.44 -5.31
N ILE A 378 -8.68 19.12 -6.18
CA ILE A 378 -10.07 18.82 -5.82
C ILE A 378 -10.40 17.44 -6.39
N ARG A 379 -10.93 16.56 -5.56
CA ARG A 379 -11.41 15.24 -5.92
C ARG A 379 -12.82 15.03 -5.41
N VAL A 380 -13.70 14.56 -6.28
CA VAL A 380 -15.06 14.13 -5.91
C VAL A 380 -15.32 12.77 -6.49
N LYS A 381 -15.79 11.81 -5.69
CA LYS A 381 -16.10 10.45 -6.09
C LYS A 381 -17.51 10.10 -5.61
N GLN A 382 -18.40 9.77 -6.55
CA GLN A 382 -19.79 9.42 -6.30
C GLN A 382 -19.99 7.92 -6.44
N ASP A 383 -20.53 7.28 -5.41
CA ASP A 383 -20.93 5.88 -5.44
C ASP A 383 -22.23 5.75 -6.23
N ILE A 384 -22.19 5.09 -7.39
CA ILE A 384 -23.34 4.86 -8.27
C ILE A 384 -24.05 3.53 -7.99
N SER A 385 -23.34 2.59 -7.39
CA SER A 385 -23.86 1.32 -6.85
C SER A 385 -23.05 0.89 -5.63
N ASN A 386 -23.37 -0.27 -5.05
CA ASN A 386 -22.66 -0.80 -3.88
C ASN A 386 -21.16 -1.02 -4.11
N GLN A 387 -20.71 -1.21 -5.34
CA GLN A 387 -19.32 -1.50 -5.66
C GLN A 387 -18.78 -0.66 -6.83
N SER A 388 -19.58 0.27 -7.36
CA SER A 388 -19.22 1.04 -8.55
C SER A 388 -19.24 2.53 -8.29
N SER A 389 -18.38 3.27 -8.94
CA SER A 389 -18.25 4.72 -8.72
C SER A 389 -17.87 5.48 -9.99
N ILE A 390 -18.22 6.76 -10.01
CA ILE A 390 -17.72 7.76 -10.93
C ILE A 390 -16.98 8.83 -10.15
N GLY A 391 -15.88 9.33 -10.69
CA GLY A 391 -15.04 10.32 -10.04
C GLY A 391 -14.67 11.47 -10.95
N PHE A 392 -14.40 12.62 -10.33
CA PHE A 392 -13.85 13.81 -10.98
C PHE A 392 -12.65 14.29 -10.19
N ILE A 393 -11.57 14.67 -10.88
CA ILE A 393 -10.40 15.31 -10.29
C ILE A 393 -10.03 16.57 -11.04
N THR A 394 -9.56 17.58 -10.33
CA THR A 394 -8.81 18.68 -10.92
C THR A 394 -7.58 18.97 -10.09
N THR A 395 -6.46 19.23 -10.74
CA THR A 395 -5.22 19.69 -10.12
C THR A 395 -4.79 21.02 -10.70
N ALA A 396 -4.22 21.89 -9.89
CA ALA A 396 -3.76 23.23 -10.30
C ALA A 396 -2.41 23.52 -9.65
N LYS A 397 -1.39 23.77 -10.48
CA LYS A 397 -0.10 24.33 -10.08
C LYS A 397 -0.05 25.78 -10.57
N ASN A 398 0.16 26.72 -9.67
CA ASN A 398 0.25 28.14 -9.98
C ASN A 398 1.53 28.71 -9.38
N GLU A 399 2.35 29.33 -10.24
CA GLU A 399 3.53 30.07 -9.86
C GLU A 399 3.63 31.36 -10.69
N LYS A 400 4.52 32.27 -10.31
CA LYS A 400 4.65 33.53 -11.03
C LYS A 400 5.00 33.31 -12.52
N GLY A 401 4.08 33.70 -13.41
CA GLY A 401 4.27 33.57 -14.84
C GLY A 401 4.11 32.17 -15.42
N HIS A 402 3.60 31.20 -14.64
CA HIS A 402 3.33 29.84 -15.12
C HIS A 402 2.15 29.17 -14.41
N TYR A 403 1.33 28.44 -15.18
CA TYR A 403 0.28 27.58 -14.62
C TYR A 403 0.21 26.24 -15.36
N ASN A 404 -0.21 25.22 -14.61
CA ASN A 404 -0.57 23.90 -15.17
C ASN A 404 -1.84 23.42 -14.48
N TYR A 405 -2.86 23.07 -15.26
CA TYR A 405 -4.12 22.51 -14.81
C TYR A 405 -4.34 21.14 -15.41
N VAL A 406 -4.92 20.22 -14.64
CA VAL A 406 -5.38 18.92 -15.14
C VAL A 406 -6.81 18.69 -14.69
N TYR A 407 -7.64 18.19 -15.59
CA TYR A 407 -9.02 17.77 -15.33
C TYR A 407 -9.16 16.31 -15.71
N GLY A 408 -9.80 15.52 -14.85
CA GLY A 408 -9.97 14.09 -15.10
C GLY A 408 -11.31 13.55 -14.63
N VAL A 409 -11.80 12.53 -15.31
CA VAL A 409 -12.98 11.75 -14.96
C VAL A 409 -12.63 10.28 -15.02
N ASP A 410 -13.07 9.51 -14.01
CA ASP A 410 -12.93 8.06 -13.95
C ASP A 410 -14.25 7.38 -13.63
N LEU A 411 -14.40 6.16 -14.11
CA LEU A 411 -15.55 5.30 -13.84
C LEU A 411 -15.06 3.88 -13.61
N VAL A 412 -15.54 3.26 -12.52
CA VAL A 412 -15.27 1.85 -12.23
C VAL A 412 -16.60 1.16 -11.92
N TYR A 413 -16.93 0.17 -12.73
CA TYR A 413 -17.96 -0.83 -12.43
C TYR A 413 -17.27 -2.05 -11.79
N SER A 414 -17.73 -2.45 -10.62
CA SER A 414 -17.23 -3.63 -9.91
C SER A 414 -18.40 -4.47 -9.42
N THR A 415 -18.22 -5.79 -9.43
CA THR A 415 -19.17 -6.75 -8.86
C THR A 415 -18.48 -8.00 -8.36
N ALA A 416 -18.94 -8.55 -7.23
CA ALA A 416 -18.56 -9.86 -6.71
C ALA A 416 -19.58 -10.97 -7.06
N LYS A 417 -20.58 -10.63 -7.90
CA LYS A 417 -21.71 -11.53 -8.25
C LYS A 417 -21.71 -11.93 -9.72
N PHE A 418 -20.67 -11.61 -10.47
CA PHE A 418 -20.54 -12.09 -11.84
C PHE A 418 -20.51 -13.62 -11.84
N LEU A 419 -21.26 -14.25 -12.73
CA LEU A 419 -21.43 -15.71 -12.75
C LEU A 419 -21.67 -16.32 -11.35
N ARG A 420 -22.54 -15.69 -10.54
CA ARG A 420 -22.95 -16.02 -9.16
C ARG A 420 -21.96 -15.53 -8.08
N ASN A 421 -20.69 -15.94 -8.11
CA ASN A 421 -19.72 -15.70 -7.04
C ASN A 421 -18.33 -15.27 -7.55
N LYS A 422 -18.27 -14.68 -8.73
CA LYS A 422 -17.01 -14.24 -9.33
C LYS A 422 -16.89 -12.71 -9.29
N ASN A 423 -15.66 -12.26 -9.20
CA ASN A 423 -15.32 -10.85 -9.28
C ASN A 423 -15.16 -10.44 -10.75
N LEU A 424 -15.65 -9.25 -11.09
CA LEU A 424 -15.42 -8.59 -12.37
C LEU A 424 -15.29 -7.09 -12.12
N LEU A 425 -14.27 -6.47 -12.71
CA LEU A 425 -14.07 -5.03 -12.73
C LEU A 425 -13.98 -4.57 -14.19
N ILE A 426 -14.65 -3.47 -14.51
CA ILE A 426 -14.57 -2.80 -15.81
C ILE A 426 -14.45 -1.31 -15.48
N GLY A 427 -13.47 -0.65 -16.05
CA GLY A 427 -13.29 0.76 -15.75
C GLY A 427 -12.57 1.51 -16.87
N GLY A 428 -12.53 2.81 -16.69
CA GLY A 428 -11.80 3.71 -17.55
C GLY A 428 -11.67 5.09 -16.92
N ALA A 429 -10.72 5.83 -17.44
CA ALA A 429 -10.42 7.18 -17.03
C ALA A 429 -10.03 8.03 -18.25
N ILE A 430 -10.27 9.32 -18.17
CA ILE A 430 -9.78 10.31 -19.11
C ILE A 430 -9.31 11.54 -18.33
N ALA A 431 -8.16 12.07 -18.72
CA ALA A 431 -7.62 13.31 -18.17
C ALA A 431 -7.11 14.21 -19.28
N GLN A 432 -7.24 15.53 -19.08
CA GLN A 432 -6.74 16.57 -19.97
C GLN A 432 -5.84 17.50 -19.16
N SER A 433 -4.67 17.85 -19.72
CA SER A 433 -3.78 18.87 -19.14
C SER A 433 -3.83 20.16 -19.95
N GLN A 434 -3.66 21.29 -19.25
CA GLN A 434 -3.52 22.61 -19.85
C GLN A 434 -2.33 23.30 -19.20
N THR A 435 -1.28 23.56 -19.97
CA THR A 435 -0.05 24.25 -19.53
C THR A 435 0.03 25.60 -20.22
N GLN A 436 0.45 26.62 -19.48
CA GLN A 436 0.68 27.96 -20.05
C GLN A 436 1.60 27.90 -21.25
N ASP A 437 1.28 28.67 -22.27
CA ASP A 437 2.05 28.82 -23.54
C ASP A 437 2.19 27.54 -24.39
N VAL A 438 1.62 26.41 -23.95
CA VAL A 438 1.56 25.17 -24.72
C VAL A 438 0.25 25.10 -25.51
N LYS A 439 0.29 25.43 -26.76
CA LYS A 439 -0.87 25.31 -27.66
C LYS A 439 -0.85 23.95 -28.36
N THR A 440 -1.64 23.01 -27.89
CA THR A 440 -1.80 21.69 -28.50
C THR A 440 -3.22 21.17 -28.28
N ASN A 441 -3.72 20.41 -29.25
CA ASN A 441 -4.95 19.62 -29.10
C ASN A 441 -4.69 18.16 -28.74
N LYS A 442 -3.41 17.76 -28.54
CA LYS A 442 -2.97 16.42 -28.16
C LYS A 442 -2.51 16.41 -26.69
N ASN A 443 -3.41 16.74 -25.77
CA ASN A 443 -3.13 16.92 -24.35
C ASN A 443 -4.00 16.01 -23.44
N LEU A 444 -4.42 14.85 -23.99
CA LEU A 444 -5.24 13.87 -23.27
C LEU A 444 -4.40 12.67 -22.84
N SER A 445 -4.80 12.08 -21.71
CA SER A 445 -4.51 10.70 -21.36
C SER A 445 -5.82 9.98 -21.06
N TYR A 446 -5.97 8.74 -21.54
CA TYR A 446 -7.19 7.94 -21.29
C TYR A 446 -6.87 6.46 -21.18
N GLU A 447 -7.68 5.77 -20.37
CA GLU A 447 -7.54 4.34 -20.05
C GLU A 447 -8.87 3.61 -20.15
N LEU A 448 -8.80 2.34 -20.57
CA LEU A 448 -9.89 1.36 -20.43
C LEU A 448 -9.31 0.05 -19.93
N PHE A 449 -10.00 -0.63 -19.01
CA PHE A 449 -9.60 -1.95 -18.54
C PHE A 449 -10.79 -2.87 -18.25
N ILE A 450 -10.52 -4.17 -18.35
CA ILE A 450 -11.39 -5.26 -17.91
C ILE A 450 -10.53 -6.22 -17.10
N GLN A 451 -10.92 -6.51 -15.87
CA GLN A 451 -10.22 -7.41 -14.97
C GLN A 451 -11.15 -8.45 -14.35
N TYR A 452 -10.71 -9.70 -14.34
CA TYR A 452 -11.41 -10.84 -13.74
C TYR A 452 -10.50 -11.50 -12.68
N PRO A 453 -10.43 -10.95 -11.44
CA PRO A 453 -9.50 -11.39 -10.41
C PRO A 453 -10.11 -12.50 -9.54
N ASN A 454 -10.02 -13.75 -10.00
CA ASN A 454 -10.56 -14.91 -9.26
C ASN A 454 -9.50 -15.99 -9.06
N ASP A 455 -9.77 -16.94 -8.13
CA ASP A 455 -8.77 -17.92 -7.66
C ASP A 455 -8.30 -18.86 -8.78
N LEU A 456 -9.20 -19.55 -9.47
CA LEU A 456 -8.82 -20.54 -10.50
C LEU A 456 -8.34 -19.90 -11.79
N PHE A 457 -9.06 -18.87 -12.26
CA PHE A 457 -8.71 -18.10 -13.45
C PHE A 457 -8.68 -16.61 -13.12
N SER A 458 -7.68 -15.91 -13.61
CA SER A 458 -7.67 -14.45 -13.59
C SER A 458 -7.15 -13.89 -14.90
N PHE A 459 -7.69 -12.77 -15.35
CA PHE A 459 -7.19 -12.06 -16.51
C PHE A 459 -7.33 -10.56 -16.37
N LEU A 460 -6.50 -9.84 -17.11
CA LEU A 460 -6.55 -8.40 -17.31
C LEU A 460 -6.44 -8.10 -18.80
N LEU A 461 -7.25 -7.17 -19.26
CA LEU A 461 -7.08 -6.44 -20.53
C LEU A 461 -7.06 -4.96 -20.19
N MET A 462 -6.04 -4.23 -20.59
CA MET A 462 -5.91 -2.80 -20.31
C MET A 462 -5.27 -2.09 -21.49
N THR A 463 -5.77 -0.90 -21.79
CA THR A 463 -5.14 0.03 -22.71
C THR A 463 -5.11 1.40 -22.10
N ASN A 464 -4.00 2.11 -22.29
CA ASN A 464 -3.85 3.52 -21.92
C ASN A 464 -3.16 4.28 -23.04
N THR A 465 -3.58 5.49 -23.27
CA THR A 465 -2.93 6.43 -24.21
C THR A 465 -2.48 7.66 -23.44
N VAL A 466 -1.26 8.09 -23.69
CA VAL A 466 -0.69 9.37 -23.26
C VAL A 466 -0.31 10.16 -24.50
N GLN A 467 -1.06 11.17 -24.82
CA GLN A 467 -0.77 12.03 -25.97
C GLN A 467 0.44 12.93 -25.71
N LYS A 468 1.13 13.34 -26.77
CA LYS A 468 2.40 14.09 -26.72
C LYS A 468 2.37 15.36 -25.86
N GLY A 469 1.26 16.05 -25.77
CA GLY A 469 1.12 17.29 -24.99
C GLY A 469 0.48 17.10 -23.63
N PHE A 470 0.20 15.87 -23.20
CA PHE A 470 -0.29 15.61 -21.86
C PHE A 470 0.84 15.78 -20.85
N ASN A 471 0.70 16.75 -19.94
CA ASN A 471 1.71 17.08 -18.94
C ASN A 471 1.07 17.37 -17.59
N PRO A 472 1.00 16.40 -16.66
CA PRO A 472 0.51 16.60 -15.29
C PRO A 472 1.66 17.03 -14.37
N GLU A 473 1.96 18.31 -14.26
CA GLU A 473 3.12 18.80 -13.50
C GLU A 473 3.08 18.48 -12.00
N ILE A 474 1.89 18.36 -11.41
CA ILE A 474 1.71 17.86 -10.03
C ILE A 474 1.66 16.33 -9.99
N GLY A 475 1.59 15.70 -11.15
CA GLY A 475 1.45 14.27 -11.29
C GLY A 475 2.78 13.53 -11.46
N PHE A 476 2.64 12.26 -11.84
CA PHE A 476 3.75 11.40 -12.24
C PHE A 476 3.45 10.83 -13.62
N LEU A 477 4.44 10.88 -14.50
CA LEU A 477 4.40 10.32 -15.84
C LEU A 477 5.70 9.58 -16.08
N GLN A 478 5.62 8.25 -16.26
CA GLN A 478 6.80 7.43 -16.51
C GLN A 478 7.22 7.47 -17.97
N ARG A 479 6.26 7.48 -18.89
CA ARG A 479 6.47 7.60 -20.35
C ARG A 479 5.51 8.60 -20.95
N GLU A 480 6.02 9.44 -21.80
CA GLU A 480 5.25 10.41 -22.59
C GLU A 480 4.95 9.86 -23.98
N ASN A 481 3.94 10.40 -24.65
CA ASN A 481 3.68 10.19 -26.06
C ASN A 481 3.57 8.70 -26.46
N ASN A 482 2.77 7.93 -25.72
CA ASN A 482 2.67 6.49 -25.96
C ASN A 482 1.24 5.94 -25.88
N ASN A 483 1.05 4.80 -26.56
CA ASN A 483 -0.09 3.91 -26.35
C ASN A 483 0.41 2.64 -25.67
N TYR A 484 -0.15 2.34 -24.54
CA TYR A 484 0.13 1.18 -23.70
C TYR A 484 -0.98 0.14 -23.81
N TYR A 485 -0.62 -1.09 -24.09
CA TYR A 485 -1.53 -2.23 -24.13
C TYR A 485 -0.96 -3.34 -23.27
N THR A 486 -1.74 -3.87 -22.34
CA THR A 486 -1.31 -5.03 -21.56
C THR A 486 -2.44 -6.03 -21.36
N THR A 487 -2.06 -7.29 -21.34
CA THR A 487 -2.97 -8.40 -21.08
C THR A 487 -2.24 -9.52 -20.40
N TYR A 488 -2.89 -10.17 -19.43
CA TYR A 488 -2.44 -11.46 -18.92
C TYR A 488 -3.61 -12.41 -18.72
N PHE A 489 -3.29 -13.70 -18.69
CA PHE A 489 -4.19 -14.77 -18.30
C PHE A 489 -3.48 -15.75 -17.38
N ASP A 490 -4.06 -16.01 -16.21
CA ASP A 490 -3.56 -16.98 -15.22
C ASP A 490 -4.52 -18.16 -15.08
N TYR A 491 -3.93 -19.35 -14.96
CA TYR A 491 -4.61 -20.59 -14.57
C TYR A 491 -3.92 -21.18 -13.34
N LYS A 492 -4.69 -21.32 -12.24
CA LYS A 492 -4.16 -21.66 -10.91
C LYS A 492 -4.87 -22.87 -10.28
N PRO A 493 -4.69 -24.08 -10.83
CA PRO A 493 -5.34 -25.28 -10.32
C PRO A 493 -4.72 -25.78 -9.01
N ARG A 494 -5.53 -26.51 -8.23
CA ARG A 494 -5.12 -27.16 -6.98
C ARG A 494 -5.18 -28.67 -7.14
N PRO A 495 -4.09 -29.35 -7.58
CA PRO A 495 -4.11 -30.78 -7.83
C PRO A 495 -4.16 -31.56 -6.50
N THR A 496 -5.04 -32.54 -6.42
CA THR A 496 -5.13 -33.46 -5.26
C THR A 496 -4.18 -34.65 -5.39
N PHE A 497 -3.79 -34.97 -6.64
CA PHE A 497 -2.91 -36.11 -6.96
C PHE A 497 -1.42 -35.86 -6.69
N ILE A 498 -1.01 -34.59 -6.43
CA ILE A 498 0.35 -34.25 -6.02
C ILE A 498 0.32 -33.86 -4.55
N PRO A 499 0.68 -34.76 -3.62
CA PRO A 499 0.38 -34.57 -2.18
C PRO A 499 1.12 -33.41 -1.53
N TRP A 500 2.26 -32.94 -2.04
CA TRP A 500 3.06 -31.86 -1.49
C TRP A 500 2.76 -30.49 -2.14
N ILE A 501 2.06 -30.45 -3.28
CA ILE A 501 1.65 -29.21 -3.96
C ILE A 501 0.31 -28.73 -3.36
N ARG A 502 0.23 -27.46 -3.05
CA ARG A 502 -1.01 -26.76 -2.69
C ARG A 502 -1.70 -26.23 -3.94
N GLN A 503 -0.97 -25.53 -4.79
CA GLN A 503 -1.48 -24.87 -6.00
C GLN A 503 -0.41 -24.82 -7.06
N LEU A 504 -0.78 -25.07 -8.29
CA LEU A 504 0.02 -24.78 -9.48
C LEU A 504 -0.34 -23.39 -9.99
N PHE A 505 0.58 -22.78 -10.72
CA PHE A 505 0.40 -21.46 -11.28
C PHE A 505 0.99 -21.41 -12.70
N PHE A 506 0.12 -21.24 -13.67
CA PHE A 506 0.49 -21.11 -15.08
C PHE A 506 0.07 -19.73 -15.58
N ARG A 507 0.93 -19.06 -16.33
CA ARG A 507 0.62 -17.83 -17.08
C ARG A 507 1.03 -18.03 -18.53
N PRO A 508 0.15 -18.63 -19.35
CA PRO A 508 0.46 -18.88 -20.75
C PRO A 508 0.55 -17.59 -21.58
N LEU A 509 -0.03 -16.50 -21.09
CA LEU A 509 -0.07 -15.22 -21.75
C LEU A 509 0.15 -14.08 -20.77
N ASN A 510 1.17 -13.28 -21.04
CA ASN A 510 1.35 -11.95 -20.47
C ASN A 510 2.11 -11.12 -21.50
N ILE A 511 1.43 -10.15 -22.07
CA ILE A 511 1.94 -9.32 -23.15
C ILE A 511 1.78 -7.85 -22.76
N THR A 512 2.84 -7.10 -22.98
CA THR A 512 2.83 -5.64 -22.80
C THR A 512 3.42 -5.01 -24.06
N TYR A 513 2.77 -4.00 -24.59
CA TYR A 513 3.24 -3.18 -25.70
C TYR A 513 3.23 -1.69 -25.34
N PHE A 514 4.23 -0.99 -25.81
CA PHE A 514 4.26 0.46 -25.89
C PHE A 514 4.48 0.88 -27.34
N PHE A 515 3.55 1.59 -27.90
CA PHE A 515 3.65 2.21 -29.21
C PHE A 515 3.75 3.73 -29.07
N SER A 516 4.27 4.43 -30.07
CA SER A 516 4.09 5.88 -30.19
C SER A 516 2.60 6.27 -30.20
N ASP A 517 2.25 7.51 -29.85
CA ASP A 517 0.86 7.96 -29.74
C ASP A 517 0.05 7.82 -31.06
N ASP A 518 0.73 7.76 -32.20
CA ASP A 518 0.15 7.51 -33.53
C ASP A 518 0.04 6.01 -33.88
N ASN A 519 0.43 5.09 -32.99
CA ASN A 519 0.49 3.63 -33.18
C ASN A 519 1.37 3.14 -34.35
N LYS A 520 2.28 3.94 -34.84
CA LYS A 520 3.12 3.58 -36.01
C LYS A 520 4.42 2.91 -35.60
N THR A 521 5.01 3.33 -34.50
CA THR A 521 6.30 2.82 -34.03
C THR A 521 6.12 2.04 -32.74
N LEU A 522 6.57 0.77 -32.72
CA LEU A 522 6.71 -0.01 -31.52
C LEU A 522 7.94 0.48 -30.76
N GLU A 523 7.75 0.97 -29.52
CA GLU A 523 8.84 1.46 -28.67
C GLU A 523 9.38 0.40 -27.73
N SER A 524 8.49 -0.37 -27.11
CA SER A 524 8.87 -1.49 -26.25
C SER A 524 7.81 -2.59 -26.31
N ALA A 525 8.25 -3.84 -26.18
CA ALA A 525 7.34 -4.97 -25.99
C ALA A 525 7.94 -5.96 -24.99
N GLN A 526 7.06 -6.62 -24.24
CA GLN A 526 7.45 -7.72 -23.38
C GLN A 526 6.43 -8.85 -23.45
N TYR A 527 6.92 -10.04 -23.68
CA TYR A 527 6.16 -11.28 -23.61
C TYR A 527 6.70 -12.10 -22.46
N THR A 528 5.84 -12.48 -21.53
CA THR A 528 6.24 -13.35 -20.41
C THR A 528 5.34 -14.57 -20.38
N ILE A 529 5.94 -15.76 -20.47
CA ILE A 529 5.25 -17.01 -20.26
C ILE A 529 5.76 -17.62 -18.96
N LYS A 530 4.86 -18.04 -18.10
CA LYS A 530 5.17 -18.82 -16.90
C LYS A 530 4.67 -20.25 -17.13
N PRO A 531 5.53 -21.13 -17.67
CA PRO A 531 5.14 -22.51 -18.00
C PRO A 531 4.95 -23.36 -16.74
N LEU A 532 5.58 -22.97 -15.63
CA LEU A 532 5.51 -23.67 -14.36
C LEU A 532 5.67 -22.69 -13.19
N GLY A 533 4.73 -22.73 -12.30
CA GLY A 533 4.84 -22.16 -10.97
C GLY A 533 4.06 -23.02 -9.99
N PHE A 534 4.47 -23.04 -8.73
CA PHE A 534 3.73 -23.75 -7.70
C PHE A 534 3.97 -23.16 -6.30
N THR A 535 2.99 -23.40 -5.43
CA THR A 535 3.13 -23.24 -3.99
C THR A 535 3.00 -24.60 -3.34
N THR A 536 3.93 -24.95 -2.45
CA THR A 536 3.88 -26.20 -1.68
C THR A 536 2.89 -26.11 -0.52
N LYS A 537 2.51 -27.26 0.05
CA LYS A 537 1.75 -27.28 1.31
C LYS A 537 2.54 -26.75 2.50
N SER A 538 3.87 -26.79 2.45
CA SER A 538 4.77 -26.20 3.44
C SER A 538 4.97 -24.70 3.27
N GLY A 539 4.51 -24.12 2.13
CA GLY A 539 4.43 -22.69 1.86
C GLY A 539 5.57 -22.12 1.01
N GLU A 540 6.45 -22.95 0.46
CA GLU A 540 7.47 -22.51 -0.49
C GLU A 540 6.83 -22.19 -1.84
N ASN A 541 7.36 -21.16 -2.51
CA ASN A 541 6.95 -20.79 -3.86
C ASN A 541 8.11 -20.97 -4.82
N PHE A 542 7.79 -21.43 -6.00
CA PHE A 542 8.71 -21.55 -7.13
C PHE A 542 8.01 -21.10 -8.40
N SER A 543 8.73 -20.40 -9.29
CA SER A 543 8.25 -20.18 -10.66
C SER A 543 9.40 -20.06 -11.67
N LEU A 544 9.13 -20.50 -12.89
CA LEU A 544 9.98 -20.34 -14.07
C LEU A 544 9.27 -19.37 -15.02
N ASN A 545 9.99 -18.35 -15.48
CA ASN A 545 9.51 -17.40 -16.47
C ASN A 545 10.40 -17.40 -17.70
N LEU A 546 9.79 -17.41 -18.88
CA LEU A 546 10.42 -17.23 -20.18
C LEU A 546 10.02 -15.84 -20.67
N ILE A 547 10.98 -14.96 -20.90
CA ILE A 547 10.73 -13.55 -21.18
C ILE A 547 11.39 -13.19 -22.51
N LYS A 548 10.61 -12.57 -23.41
CA LYS A 548 11.11 -11.97 -24.63
C LYS A 548 10.80 -10.49 -24.61
N SER A 549 11.81 -9.67 -24.74
CA SER A 549 11.71 -8.21 -24.68
C SER A 549 12.10 -7.58 -26.01
N TYR A 550 11.52 -6.42 -26.31
CA TYR A 550 11.88 -5.53 -27.40
C TYR A 550 12.06 -4.12 -26.86
N GLU A 551 13.13 -3.46 -27.27
CA GLU A 551 13.36 -2.03 -27.02
C GLU A 551 13.85 -1.36 -28.29
N SER A 552 13.19 -0.24 -28.65
CA SER A 552 13.64 0.70 -29.67
C SER A 552 14.25 1.91 -28.98
N LEU A 553 15.54 2.13 -29.21
CA LEU A 553 16.28 3.28 -28.67
C LEU A 553 16.41 4.34 -29.77
N PRO A 554 15.75 5.51 -29.66
CA PRO A 554 15.85 6.57 -30.66
C PRO A 554 17.17 7.34 -30.60
N TYR A 555 17.92 7.22 -29.49
CA TYR A 555 19.22 7.82 -29.24
C TYR A 555 20.09 6.89 -28.39
N ASP A 556 21.41 7.16 -28.35
CA ASP A 556 22.32 6.41 -27.49
C ASP A 556 21.94 6.59 -26.04
N PHE A 557 21.84 5.48 -25.29
CA PHE A 557 21.43 5.46 -23.91
C PHE A 557 22.61 5.13 -23.00
N ASN A 558 23.00 6.07 -22.14
CA ASN A 558 24.00 5.82 -21.12
C ASN A 558 23.41 4.94 -20.02
N ILE A 559 23.87 3.69 -19.92
CA ILE A 559 23.34 2.69 -18.98
C ILE A 559 24.13 2.66 -17.66
N TYR A 560 25.44 2.88 -17.73
CA TYR A 560 26.31 2.83 -16.55
C TYR A 560 27.64 3.53 -16.84
N ASP A 561 28.02 4.51 -15.99
CA ASP A 561 29.25 5.29 -16.11
C ASP A 561 29.45 5.81 -17.56
N THR A 562 30.47 5.38 -18.25
CA THR A 562 30.78 5.74 -19.65
C THR A 562 30.22 4.74 -20.67
N ILE A 563 29.59 3.65 -20.22
CA ILE A 563 29.06 2.61 -21.11
C ILE A 563 27.67 3.01 -21.59
N HIS A 564 27.51 3.06 -22.90
CA HIS A 564 26.24 3.41 -23.54
C HIS A 564 25.79 2.32 -24.52
N ILE A 565 24.49 2.15 -24.63
CA ILE A 565 23.85 1.30 -25.62
C ILE A 565 23.53 2.18 -26.81
N THR A 566 23.97 1.77 -28.01
CA THR A 566 23.74 2.53 -29.24
C THR A 566 22.26 2.58 -29.59
N LYS A 567 21.83 3.62 -30.28
CA LYS A 567 20.49 3.68 -30.88
C LYS A 567 20.24 2.47 -31.78
N GLY A 568 19.02 1.95 -31.77
CA GLY A 568 18.67 0.78 -32.56
C GLY A 568 17.48 0.03 -32.01
N GLU A 569 17.17 -1.07 -32.66
CA GLU A 569 16.08 -1.96 -32.28
C GLU A 569 16.66 -3.26 -31.76
N TYR A 570 16.19 -3.70 -30.58
CA TYR A 570 16.77 -4.84 -29.88
C TYR A 570 15.67 -5.81 -29.45
N TRP A 571 15.75 -7.04 -29.96
CA TRP A 571 15.00 -8.17 -29.45
C TRP A 571 15.93 -9.06 -28.65
N TYR A 572 15.51 -9.43 -27.43
CA TYR A 572 16.33 -10.27 -26.58
C TYR A 572 15.48 -11.19 -25.70
N ASN A 573 16.01 -12.39 -25.44
CA ASN A 573 15.37 -13.43 -24.63
C ASN A 573 16.13 -13.59 -23.34
N HIS A 574 15.40 -13.68 -22.23
CA HIS A 574 15.99 -14.03 -20.96
C HIS A 574 15.04 -14.92 -20.15
N TYR A 575 15.60 -15.57 -19.17
CA TYR A 575 14.94 -16.55 -18.34
C TYR A 575 15.00 -16.07 -16.90
N GLN A 576 14.00 -16.42 -16.10
CA GLN A 576 14.01 -16.08 -14.69
C GLN A 576 13.42 -17.21 -13.86
N ILE A 577 14.11 -17.57 -12.79
CA ILE A 577 13.63 -18.48 -11.75
C ILE A 577 13.40 -17.65 -10.48
N ASP A 578 12.20 -17.76 -9.92
CA ASP A 578 11.86 -17.17 -8.61
C ASP A 578 11.73 -18.31 -7.59
N PHE A 579 12.24 -18.08 -6.41
CA PHE A 579 12.10 -18.98 -5.27
C PHE A 579 11.88 -18.19 -3.98
N SER A 580 10.94 -18.66 -3.14
CA SER A 580 10.84 -18.17 -1.77
C SER A 580 10.43 -19.27 -0.81
N THR A 581 10.98 -19.22 0.40
CA THR A 581 10.53 -20.05 1.52
C THR A 581 9.23 -19.48 2.10
N TYR A 582 8.58 -20.21 3.00
CA TYR A 582 7.40 -19.68 3.68
C TYR A 582 7.76 -18.50 4.59
N GLN A 583 7.12 -17.34 4.35
CA GLN A 583 7.45 -16.08 5.02
C GLN A 583 7.33 -16.11 6.55
N SER A 584 6.53 -17.04 7.10
CA SER A 584 6.39 -17.21 8.55
C SER A 584 7.46 -18.11 9.17
N ARG A 585 8.50 -18.54 8.47
CA ARG A 585 9.67 -19.19 9.06
C ARG A 585 10.53 -18.20 9.84
N LYS A 586 11.25 -18.66 10.87
CA LYS A 586 12.23 -17.80 11.57
C LYS A 586 13.30 -17.26 10.64
N PHE A 587 13.66 -18.05 9.63
CA PHE A 587 14.57 -17.68 8.55
C PHE A 587 13.80 -17.76 7.23
N TYR A 588 13.62 -16.64 6.58
CA TYR A 588 12.90 -16.49 5.33
C TYR A 588 13.85 -16.01 4.24
N VAL A 589 13.78 -16.65 3.08
CA VAL A 589 14.55 -16.27 1.90
C VAL A 589 13.57 -16.03 0.75
N SER A 590 13.77 -14.96 0.02
CA SER A 590 13.14 -14.68 -1.28
C SER A 590 14.22 -14.32 -2.27
N SER A 591 14.25 -14.97 -3.43
CA SER A 591 15.29 -14.78 -4.42
C SER A 591 14.75 -14.91 -5.83
N TYR A 592 15.41 -14.25 -6.77
CA TYR A 592 15.31 -14.60 -8.18
C TYR A 592 16.70 -14.59 -8.84
N LEU A 593 16.82 -15.39 -9.88
CA LEU A 593 17.94 -15.40 -10.82
C LEU A 593 17.37 -15.18 -12.21
N SER A 594 17.79 -14.10 -12.87
CA SER A 594 17.45 -13.82 -14.27
C SER A 594 18.73 -13.82 -15.10
N TRP A 595 18.72 -14.48 -16.26
CA TRP A 595 19.89 -14.58 -17.14
C TRP A 595 19.47 -14.67 -18.59
N GLY A 596 20.32 -14.21 -19.49
CA GLY A 596 20.10 -14.30 -20.94
C GLY A 596 20.60 -13.09 -21.70
N GLU A 597 20.01 -12.88 -22.85
CA GLU A 597 20.31 -11.74 -23.71
C GLU A 597 19.88 -10.42 -23.07
N PHE A 598 20.58 -9.35 -23.37
CA PHE A 598 20.26 -7.99 -22.90
C PHE A 598 20.78 -6.97 -23.92
N PHE A 599 19.88 -6.34 -24.66
CA PHE A 599 20.19 -5.54 -25.84
C PHE A 599 21.07 -6.32 -26.82
N ALA A 600 22.30 -5.84 -27.11
CA ALA A 600 23.28 -6.51 -27.97
C ALA A 600 24.34 -7.33 -27.17
N GLY A 601 24.02 -7.71 -25.96
CA GLY A 601 24.92 -8.47 -25.09
C GLY A 601 24.16 -9.43 -24.18
N THR A 602 24.66 -9.61 -22.97
CA THR A 602 24.06 -10.49 -21.96
C THR A 602 23.98 -9.82 -20.59
N LYS A 603 23.02 -10.26 -19.79
CA LYS A 603 22.88 -9.86 -18.38
C LYS A 603 22.56 -11.07 -17.51
N THR A 604 23.22 -11.16 -16.36
CA THR A 604 22.79 -12.00 -15.26
C THR A 604 22.44 -11.12 -14.08
N GLU A 605 21.21 -11.24 -13.59
CA GLU A 605 20.72 -10.50 -12.43
C GLU A 605 20.38 -11.50 -11.32
N THR A 606 20.95 -11.27 -10.14
CA THR A 606 20.68 -12.05 -8.93
C THR A 606 20.11 -11.13 -7.88
N TYR A 607 18.97 -11.52 -7.33
CA TYR A 607 18.36 -10.87 -6.17
C TYR A 607 18.20 -11.88 -5.05
N ILE A 608 18.60 -11.49 -3.85
CA ILE A 608 18.43 -12.28 -2.64
C ILE A 608 17.96 -11.35 -1.52
N ASN A 609 16.85 -11.69 -0.91
CA ASN A 609 16.37 -11.07 0.32
C ASN A 609 16.30 -12.13 1.41
N VAL A 610 16.92 -11.83 2.54
CA VAL A 610 16.98 -12.70 3.72
C VAL A 610 16.38 -11.94 4.90
N CYS A 611 15.40 -12.55 5.55
CA CYS A 611 14.84 -12.05 6.80
C CYS A 611 15.05 -13.08 7.91
N TRP A 612 15.60 -12.65 9.04
CA TRP A 612 15.82 -13.49 10.21
C TRP A 612 15.12 -12.90 11.44
N TYR A 613 14.23 -13.70 12.03
CA TYR A 613 13.42 -13.37 13.22
C TYR A 613 13.75 -14.33 14.34
N PRO A 614 14.83 -14.14 15.10
CA PRO A 614 15.17 -15.03 16.22
C PRO A 614 14.11 -15.00 17.33
N ASN A 615 13.51 -13.84 17.58
CA ASN A 615 12.45 -13.64 18.58
C ASN A 615 11.56 -12.45 18.17
N LYS A 616 10.56 -12.13 18.99
CA LYS A 616 9.60 -11.03 18.72
C LYS A 616 10.17 -9.61 18.85
N HIS A 617 11.35 -9.47 19.46
CA HIS A 617 11.99 -8.18 19.70
C HIS A 617 12.96 -7.79 18.59
N PHE A 618 13.54 -8.77 17.90
CA PHE A 618 14.68 -8.55 17.03
C PHE A 618 14.47 -9.16 15.65
N ASN A 619 14.70 -8.36 14.63
CA ASN A 619 14.74 -8.85 13.26
C ASN A 619 15.88 -8.21 12.46
N ILE A 620 16.37 -8.95 11.47
CA ILE A 620 17.33 -8.49 10.48
C ILE A 620 16.76 -8.82 9.11
N THR A 621 16.77 -7.84 8.22
CA THR A 621 16.51 -8.02 6.79
C THR A 621 17.73 -7.57 6.01
N VAL A 622 18.21 -8.39 5.10
CA VAL A 622 19.28 -8.04 4.16
C VAL A 622 18.78 -8.31 2.76
N ASP A 623 18.96 -7.38 1.87
CA ASP A 623 18.71 -7.53 0.45
C ASP A 623 19.97 -7.22 -0.35
N TRP A 624 20.19 -8.01 -1.39
CA TRP A 624 21.32 -7.87 -2.30
C TRP A 624 20.83 -8.05 -3.73
N THR A 625 21.14 -7.07 -4.57
CA THR A 625 20.93 -7.13 -6.01
C THR A 625 22.27 -7.02 -6.72
N ARG A 626 22.59 -7.97 -7.58
CA ARG A 626 23.78 -7.96 -8.42
C ARG A 626 23.36 -8.06 -9.89
N ASN A 627 23.87 -7.15 -10.71
CA ASN A 627 23.81 -7.26 -12.16
C ASN A 627 25.22 -7.45 -12.69
N ASP A 628 25.41 -8.48 -13.51
CA ASP A 628 26.62 -8.74 -14.28
C ASP A 628 26.25 -8.56 -15.75
N VAL A 629 26.75 -7.50 -16.37
CA VAL A 629 26.35 -7.05 -17.71
C VAL A 629 27.55 -7.06 -18.63
N SER A 630 27.41 -7.74 -19.77
CA SER A 630 28.41 -7.81 -20.81
C SER A 630 27.80 -7.27 -22.12
N LEU A 631 28.32 -6.14 -22.61
CA LEU A 631 27.91 -5.47 -23.83
C LEU A 631 29.11 -5.31 -24.76
N ALA A 632 28.86 -5.08 -26.05
CA ALA A 632 29.91 -4.80 -27.01
C ALA A 632 30.74 -3.55 -26.65
N GLN A 633 30.14 -2.59 -25.95
CA GLN A 633 30.73 -1.31 -25.52
C GLN A 633 31.50 -1.41 -24.19
N GLY A 634 31.39 -2.52 -23.50
CA GLY A 634 32.09 -2.77 -22.22
C GLY A 634 31.29 -3.63 -21.25
N ASN A 635 31.98 -4.11 -20.23
CA ASN A 635 31.40 -4.95 -19.20
C ASN A 635 31.35 -4.18 -17.88
N PHE A 636 30.31 -4.39 -17.09
CA PHE A 636 30.21 -3.81 -15.76
C PHE A 636 29.42 -4.70 -14.80
N ILE A 637 29.68 -4.50 -13.54
CA ILE A 637 28.98 -5.18 -12.46
C ILE A 637 28.39 -4.14 -11.53
N THR A 638 27.10 -4.25 -11.24
CA THR A 638 26.48 -3.46 -10.19
C THR A 638 26.17 -4.33 -8.98
N ASN A 639 26.36 -3.77 -7.78
CA ASN A 639 25.94 -4.36 -6.52
C ASN A 639 25.20 -3.30 -5.71
N ASP A 640 24.02 -3.66 -5.25
CA ASP A 640 23.21 -2.85 -4.32
C ASP A 640 22.89 -3.73 -3.11
N ILE A 641 23.34 -3.31 -1.92
CA ILE A 641 23.15 -4.03 -0.66
C ILE A 641 22.39 -3.13 0.29
N GLY A 642 21.21 -3.58 0.73
CA GLY A 642 20.43 -2.98 1.80
C GLY A 642 20.44 -3.86 3.04
N SER A 643 20.51 -3.28 4.21
CA SER A 643 20.37 -4.00 5.48
C SER A 643 19.52 -3.20 6.45
N ARG A 644 18.58 -3.87 7.10
CA ARG A 644 17.77 -3.28 8.17
C ARG A 644 17.83 -4.17 9.40
N ILE A 645 18.18 -3.59 10.52
CA ILE A 645 18.17 -4.22 11.84
C ILE A 645 17.14 -3.48 12.68
N GLU A 646 16.21 -4.20 13.25
CA GLU A 646 15.16 -3.64 14.10
C GLU A 646 15.15 -4.32 15.45
N TYR A 647 14.99 -3.51 16.49
CA TYR A 647 14.83 -3.97 17.86
C TYR A 647 13.67 -3.23 18.53
N ALA A 648 12.60 -3.95 18.81
CA ALA A 648 11.45 -3.45 19.54
C ALA A 648 11.56 -3.86 21.02
N PHE A 649 11.80 -2.89 21.88
CA PHE A 649 11.79 -3.12 23.36
C PHE A 649 10.37 -3.43 23.83
N THR A 650 9.42 -2.65 23.34
CA THR A 650 7.99 -2.77 23.57
C THR A 650 7.23 -2.39 22.30
N PRO A 651 5.92 -2.63 22.20
CA PRO A 651 5.13 -2.10 21.08
C PRO A 651 5.17 -0.56 20.94
N LYS A 652 5.61 0.15 21.98
CA LYS A 652 5.69 1.63 22.02
C LYS A 652 7.11 2.18 21.92
N LEU A 653 8.14 1.34 21.93
CA LEU A 653 9.54 1.77 21.83
C LEU A 653 10.31 0.83 20.92
N ASN A 654 10.73 1.32 19.78
CA ASN A 654 11.51 0.58 18.81
C ASN A 654 12.72 1.38 18.29
N ASN A 655 13.73 0.64 17.86
CA ASN A 655 14.92 1.14 17.20
C ASN A 655 15.06 0.49 15.84
N SER A 656 15.57 1.24 14.87
CA SER A 656 15.93 0.69 13.58
C SER A 656 17.26 1.28 13.11
N ILE A 657 18.08 0.42 12.51
CA ILE A 657 19.29 0.81 11.77
C ILE A 657 19.05 0.36 10.34
N TYR A 658 19.08 1.27 9.40
CA TYR A 658 19.07 0.97 7.98
C TYR A 658 20.40 1.40 7.37
N GLY A 659 21.02 0.50 6.63
CA GLY A 659 22.25 0.76 5.89
C GLY A 659 22.06 0.36 4.42
N GLN A 660 22.55 1.19 3.50
CA GLN A 660 22.58 0.89 2.08
C GLN A 660 23.96 1.24 1.52
N TRP A 661 24.46 0.37 0.65
CA TRP A 661 25.63 0.59 -0.16
C TRP A 661 25.39 0.14 -1.58
N ASN A 662 25.85 0.91 -2.55
CA ASN A 662 25.97 0.45 -3.94
C ASN A 662 27.27 0.93 -4.55
N ASN A 663 27.78 0.18 -5.53
CA ASN A 663 29.06 0.46 -6.15
C ASN A 663 28.98 1.52 -7.27
N GLU A 664 27.81 2.02 -7.64
CA GLU A 664 27.64 3.12 -8.57
C GLU A 664 27.91 4.46 -7.87
N SER A 665 27.16 4.77 -6.82
CA SER A 665 27.38 5.99 -6.03
C SER A 665 28.67 5.92 -5.20
N LYS A 666 29.12 4.70 -4.86
CA LYS A 666 30.24 4.43 -3.96
C LYS A 666 30.07 5.13 -2.61
N GLU A 667 28.83 5.10 -2.11
CA GLU A 667 28.45 5.69 -0.83
C GLU A 667 27.75 4.66 0.05
N ILE A 668 28.02 4.74 1.36
CA ILE A 668 27.22 4.08 2.38
C ILE A 668 26.27 5.13 2.97
N LEU A 669 24.97 4.83 2.95
CA LEU A 669 23.94 5.59 3.64
C LEU A 669 23.58 4.83 4.92
N LEU A 670 23.73 5.46 6.08
CA LEU A 670 23.31 4.92 7.36
C LEU A 670 22.18 5.79 7.92
N ASN A 671 21.11 5.17 8.34
CA ASN A 671 19.99 5.81 9.04
C ASN A 671 19.74 5.04 10.33
N TYR A 672 19.97 5.68 11.49
CA TYR A 672 19.57 5.17 12.78
C TYR A 672 18.35 5.94 13.27
N ARG A 673 17.32 5.24 13.74
CA ARG A 673 16.10 5.85 14.24
C ARG A 673 15.62 5.16 15.52
N ILE A 674 15.25 5.99 16.49
CA ILE A 674 14.46 5.60 17.66
C ILE A 674 13.06 6.19 17.45
N ASN A 675 12.03 5.38 17.64
CA ASN A 675 10.64 5.83 17.77
C ASN A 675 10.11 5.41 19.12
N TRP A 676 9.63 6.39 19.90
CA TRP A 676 8.97 6.19 21.17
C TRP A 676 7.59 6.83 21.16
N ILE A 677 6.58 6.07 21.51
CA ILE A 677 5.15 6.48 21.59
C ILE A 677 4.78 6.57 23.08
N PRO A 678 5.06 7.71 23.77
CA PRO A 678 4.77 7.87 25.19
C PRO A 678 3.28 7.80 25.50
N MET A 679 2.46 8.36 24.62
CA MET A 679 1.00 8.33 24.65
C MET A 679 0.49 8.09 23.22
N ILE A 680 -0.67 7.48 23.09
CA ILE A 680 -1.27 7.18 21.78
C ILE A 680 -1.47 8.49 21.00
N GLY A 681 -0.84 8.58 19.82
CA GLY A 681 -0.88 9.75 18.92
C GLY A 681 0.16 10.82 19.20
N SER A 682 1.00 10.66 20.26
CA SER A 682 2.19 11.50 20.48
C SER A 682 3.44 10.67 20.23
N ASP A 683 4.40 11.24 19.51
CA ASP A 683 5.58 10.52 19.03
C ASP A 683 6.87 11.30 19.34
N PHE A 684 7.89 10.58 19.77
CA PHE A 684 9.25 11.07 19.84
C PHE A 684 10.11 10.30 18.83
N TYR A 685 10.81 11.05 18.01
CA TYR A 685 11.78 10.52 17.06
C TYR A 685 13.17 11.07 17.37
N PHE A 686 14.16 10.17 17.37
CA PHE A 686 15.57 10.51 17.34
C PHE A 686 16.17 9.88 16.08
N VAL A 687 16.79 10.69 15.23
CA VAL A 687 17.26 10.25 13.90
C VAL A 687 18.70 10.68 13.71
N ILE A 688 19.52 9.73 13.29
CA ILE A 688 20.90 9.99 12.82
C ILE A 688 20.99 9.52 11.37
N ASN A 689 21.36 10.42 10.47
CA ASN A 689 21.73 10.10 9.10
C ASN A 689 23.20 10.38 8.89
N GLN A 690 23.93 9.38 8.37
CA GLN A 690 25.34 9.52 8.02
C GLN A 690 25.53 9.01 6.58
N ARG A 691 26.17 9.83 5.77
CA ARG A 691 26.67 9.44 4.46
C ARG A 691 28.19 9.23 4.57
N ILE A 692 28.70 8.12 4.03
CA ILE A 692 30.12 7.78 4.03
C ILE A 692 30.52 7.53 2.58
N ASN A 693 31.48 8.27 2.08
CA ASN A 693 32.05 8.07 0.75
C ASN A 693 33.07 6.92 0.80
N THR A 694 32.93 5.99 -0.14
CA THR A 694 33.82 4.80 -0.27
C THR A 694 34.64 4.85 -1.56
N LYS A 695 34.84 6.06 -2.16
CA LYS A 695 35.69 6.24 -3.34
C LYS A 695 37.16 6.08 -2.94
N GLY A 696 37.87 5.18 -3.64
CA GLY A 696 39.26 4.85 -3.33
C GLY A 696 39.38 3.87 -2.15
N ASN A 697 40.53 3.87 -1.47
CA ASN A 697 40.83 2.97 -0.33
C ASN A 697 40.54 3.60 1.05
N SER A 698 39.82 4.74 1.10
CA SER A 698 39.51 5.45 2.32
C SER A 698 38.01 5.58 2.54
N PHE A 699 37.58 5.57 3.81
CA PHE A 699 36.21 5.90 4.20
C PHE A 699 36.22 7.38 4.65
N GLU A 700 35.55 8.23 3.87
CA GLU A 700 35.42 9.63 4.19
C GLU A 700 34.01 9.94 4.70
N LEU A 701 33.91 10.52 5.89
CA LEU A 701 32.64 10.95 6.45
C LEU A 701 32.08 12.12 5.64
N GLY A 702 30.95 11.88 5.00
CA GLY A 702 30.19 12.87 4.26
C GLY A 702 29.16 13.59 5.14
N ASN A 703 28.01 13.90 4.55
CA ASN A 703 26.94 14.59 5.23
C ASN A 703 26.46 13.81 6.47
N PHE A 704 26.37 14.54 7.59
CA PHE A 704 25.86 14.03 8.86
C PHE A 704 24.66 14.86 9.30
N THR A 705 23.61 14.20 9.80
CA THR A 705 22.44 14.87 10.36
C THR A 705 22.03 14.14 11.62
N LEU A 706 21.84 14.88 12.71
CA LEU A 706 21.28 14.39 13.96
C LEU A 706 20.07 15.26 14.28
N LEU A 707 18.91 14.63 14.48
CA LEU A 707 17.66 15.32 14.76
C LEU A 707 16.92 14.63 15.90
N ALA A 708 16.28 15.43 16.74
CA ALA A 708 15.28 15.01 17.69
C ALA A 708 13.98 15.77 17.40
N LYS A 709 12.88 15.02 17.28
CA LYS A 709 11.56 15.59 17.03
C LYS A 709 10.56 15.03 18.02
N TYR A 710 9.78 15.90 18.63
CA TYR A 710 8.64 15.52 19.47
C TYR A 710 7.37 16.11 18.90
N ILE A 711 6.34 15.26 18.79
CA ILE A 711 5.00 15.62 18.34
C ILE A 711 4.05 15.37 19.52
N TRP A 712 3.37 16.42 19.98
CA TRP A 712 2.34 16.29 20.99
C TRP A 712 0.98 16.10 20.33
N ARG A 713 0.13 15.29 20.93
CA ARG A 713 -1.28 15.20 20.59
C ARG A 713 -2.12 15.78 21.73
N ILE A 714 -2.87 16.82 21.43
CA ILE A 714 -3.80 17.50 22.35
C ILE A 714 -5.19 17.42 21.73
N VAL A 715 -6.18 16.94 22.46
CA VAL A 715 -7.58 16.85 22.01
C VAL A 715 -8.42 17.77 22.88
N ILE A 716 -9.18 18.67 22.24
CA ILE A 716 -10.01 19.69 22.86
C ILE A 716 -11.47 19.41 22.52
#